data_179f98885d865680c9b649590b863563
#
_entry.id   179f98885d865680c9b649590b863563
#
_cell.length_a   1.000
_cell.length_b   1.000
_cell.length_c   1.000
_cell.angle_alpha   90.00
_cell.angle_beta   90.00
_cell.angle_gamma   90.00
#
_symmetry.space_group_name_H-M   'P 1'
#
loop_
_entity.id
_entity.type
_entity.pdbx_description
1 polymer ?
#
loop_
_entity_poly.entity_id
_entity_poly.type
_entity_poly.pdbx_seq_one_letter_code
_entity_poly.pdbx_strand_id
1 'polypeptide(L)'
;MTNQPQHQWSKFYLKDVTFANLMMRRIYNILIVANPYDAFMLEDDGRIEEKIYNEYMELGMRYPPTFTQVSTIEEAEDILEKTNIDLVICMPGNADNDAFDVARAIKCKFTAIPCVVLTPFSHGITKRMQNEDLSIFDYVFCWLGNTNLILSIIKLIEDKMNIEQDIEEAGVQMILLVEDSIRFYSSILPHLYSFILAQSKRLSTEALNRHAATLRQRGRPKVVLARTYEEAMALYNKYRDNTLGVISDARFPFKGEKDPEAGLKLLSEIRKYDEYIPLIMQSAESENREKAEKAGFRFVDKNSKKMSLDLRHLMEEHMGFGDFIFRDPKTRKEIMRISTLKELQDNIFTIPNDSMHYHISRNHVSRWLCARAIFPVSAFLKDITWHKLQDVDTHRQIIFDAIVQYRHMKNIGVVAVFDRYKFDQYAHFARIGEGSLGGKGRGLAFLDNIIKTNTEFEQWQGVSVQIPKTLVLCTDIFDQFMEKNNLYHIALSNISDEEILNHFLKAELPHQLREDFITFFKATNTPIAIRSSSLLEDAHYQPFAGIYSTYMIPHLNDQELMLDMLESAIKGVYASVYYKDSKAYMTATSNVIDQEKMAVILQEVVGKNYDHYFYPTISGVLRSINYYPIGNETAEEGVASLALGLGKYIVDGGLTLRVSPHHPHQVLQTSDTEIALRETQTRFYALDLNDIDSLFKVDDGFNIKTLRVKEAENHGSLNYISSTYDAYDQIIREGFYPQGRKIISFTGVLQQGVFPLPELLQIAQRCGADAMKRPIEIEFACNINDDRTGSLYLLQIRPIVDSKQMLNEDVAAIDDSQCILRSHNSLGHGIIDDITDIVYVKTDDSFTAANNYYVANDIERLNKSFVDENKNYILIGPGRWGSSDHWLGIPVKWPHISAAKLIIETSLANYRIDPSQGTHFFQNLTSFGVGYFTIDENTKQGFVQQQILDEMPAVEETKYVRHVRFSQPLRILMDGKRHEGAVLFPETN
;
A
#
# COMPACT_ATOMS: atom_id res chain seq x y z
N MET A 1 -12.41 -6.24 -27.72
CA MET A 1 -11.24 -7.16 -27.59
C MET A 1 -10.20 -6.67 -28.59
N THR A 2 -9.30 -5.82 -28.19
CA THR A 2 -8.16 -5.40 -29.00
C THR A 2 -6.94 -6.10 -28.42
N ASN A 3 -6.41 -7.08 -29.18
CA ASN A 3 -5.11 -7.69 -28.93
C ASN A 3 -4.07 -6.57 -28.90
N GLN A 4 -3.61 -6.17 -27.72
CA GLN A 4 -2.43 -5.36 -27.56
C GLN A 4 -1.22 -6.27 -27.72
N PRO A 5 -0.27 -5.98 -28.61
CA PRO A 5 0.95 -6.76 -28.71
C PRO A 5 1.78 -6.56 -27.44
N GLN A 6 2.03 -7.66 -26.73
CA GLN A 6 3.05 -7.69 -25.68
C GLN A 6 4.43 -7.59 -26.35
N HIS A 7 4.98 -6.39 -26.46
CA HIS A 7 6.32 -6.21 -26.96
C HIS A 7 7.35 -6.26 -25.83
N GLN A 8 8.30 -7.16 -26.01
CA GLN A 8 9.54 -7.30 -25.25
C GLN A 8 10.43 -6.07 -25.47
N TRP A 9 10.28 -5.04 -24.63
CA TRP A 9 11.32 -4.07 -24.46
C TRP A 9 12.18 -4.49 -23.26
N SER A 10 13.50 -4.53 -23.45
CA SER A 10 14.43 -4.66 -22.33
C SER A 10 14.03 -3.63 -21.26
N LYS A 11 13.80 -4.08 -20.03
CA LYS A 11 13.42 -3.22 -18.89
C LYS A 11 14.39 -2.05 -18.82
N PHE A 12 13.94 -0.84 -19.14
CA PHE A 12 14.69 0.35 -18.85
C PHE A 12 14.46 0.72 -17.38
N TYR A 13 15.51 1.14 -16.71
CA TYR A 13 15.43 1.50 -15.30
C TYR A 13 15.17 3.00 -15.17
N LEU A 14 14.00 3.36 -14.59
CA LEU A 14 13.73 4.73 -14.18
C LEU A 14 14.37 4.97 -12.81
N LYS A 15 15.32 5.91 -12.74
CA LYS A 15 15.93 6.30 -11.44
C LYS A 15 14.85 6.91 -10.56
N ASP A 16 14.58 6.31 -9.39
CA ASP A 16 13.65 6.91 -8.43
C ASP A 16 14.21 8.20 -7.84
N VAL A 17 13.31 9.14 -7.55
CA VAL A 17 13.64 10.47 -7.03
C VAL A 17 12.89 10.67 -5.72
N THR A 18 13.65 10.93 -4.66
CA THR A 18 13.10 11.15 -3.31
C THR A 18 12.88 12.64 -3.07
N PHE A 19 11.62 13.09 -3.19
CA PHE A 19 11.24 14.48 -2.90
C PHE A 19 11.45 14.90 -1.43
N ALA A 20 11.67 13.95 -0.52
CA ALA A 20 11.96 14.25 0.88
C ALA A 20 13.24 15.04 1.07
N ASN A 21 14.24 14.80 0.22
CA ASN A 21 15.55 15.44 0.26
C ASN A 21 15.60 16.82 -0.43
N LEU A 22 14.51 17.24 -1.06
CA LEU A 22 14.43 18.53 -1.71
C LEU A 22 14.05 19.65 -0.74
N MET A 23 14.48 20.87 -1.05
CA MET A 23 14.18 22.06 -0.22
C MET A 23 14.63 21.90 1.23
N MET A 24 15.83 21.39 1.45
CA MET A 24 16.36 21.14 2.80
C MET A 24 16.65 22.42 3.57
N ARG A 25 17.07 23.47 2.87
CA ARG A 25 17.35 24.78 3.47
C ARG A 25 16.10 25.65 3.34
N ARG A 26 15.52 26.04 4.48
CA ARG A 26 14.31 26.86 4.54
C ARG A 26 14.51 28.04 5.46
N ILE A 27 13.71 29.06 5.27
CA ILE A 27 13.66 30.25 6.12
C ILE A 27 12.54 30.06 7.14
N TYR A 28 12.92 29.95 8.40
CA TYR A 28 11.99 29.80 9.54
C TYR A 28 11.93 31.09 10.38
N ASN A 29 13.07 31.80 10.55
CA ASN A 29 13.15 32.96 11.39
C ASN A 29 13.65 34.17 10.59
N ILE A 30 12.85 35.21 10.54
CA ILE A 30 13.13 36.44 9.79
C ILE A 30 13.30 37.60 10.78
N LEU A 31 14.42 38.28 10.70
CA LEU A 31 14.65 39.50 11.45
C LEU A 31 14.35 40.71 10.56
N ILE A 32 13.42 41.58 11.02
CA ILE A 32 13.10 42.83 10.33
C ILE A 32 13.76 43.96 11.15
N VAL A 33 14.65 44.70 10.50
CA VAL A 33 15.27 45.88 11.08
C VAL A 33 14.64 47.12 10.44
N ALA A 34 13.72 47.79 11.18
CA ALA A 34 12.95 48.91 10.70
C ALA A 34 12.50 49.80 11.85
N ASN A 35 12.26 51.09 11.57
CA ASN A 35 11.61 51.90 12.57
C ASN A 35 10.18 51.44 12.87
N PRO A 36 9.59 51.76 14.02
CA PRO A 36 8.27 51.25 14.38
C PRO A 36 7.15 51.60 13.40
N TYR A 37 7.25 52.74 12.71
CA TYR A 37 6.23 53.12 11.73
C TYR A 37 6.34 52.31 10.43
N ASP A 38 7.56 52.15 9.88
CA ASP A 38 7.80 51.42 8.67
C ASP A 38 7.51 49.93 8.86
N ALA A 39 7.85 49.39 10.01
CA ALA A 39 7.51 48.02 10.38
C ALA A 39 6.00 47.83 10.47
N PHE A 40 5.27 48.77 11.11
CA PHE A 40 3.80 48.72 11.16
C PHE A 40 3.16 48.77 9.78
N MET A 41 3.73 49.62 8.88
CA MET A 41 3.30 49.69 7.48
C MET A 41 3.62 48.40 6.73
N LEU A 42 4.74 47.76 6.99
CA LEU A 42 5.10 46.47 6.41
C LEU A 42 4.18 45.35 6.92
N GLU A 43 3.83 45.39 8.18
CA GLU A 43 2.93 44.44 8.83
C GLU A 43 1.47 44.55 8.35
N ASP A 44 1.16 45.54 7.51
CA ASP A 44 -0.18 45.80 6.99
C ASP A 44 -1.22 45.82 8.14
N ASP A 45 -0.99 46.70 9.08
CA ASP A 45 -1.72 46.88 10.34
C ASP A 45 -1.53 45.73 11.32
N GLY A 46 -0.34 45.12 11.42
CA GLY A 46 -0.01 44.02 12.33
C GLY A 46 -0.48 42.62 11.89
N ARG A 47 -0.74 42.42 10.60
CA ARG A 47 -1.28 41.17 10.06
C ARG A 47 -0.35 40.42 9.09
N ILE A 48 0.91 40.79 9.01
CA ILE A 48 1.84 40.13 8.06
C ILE A 48 1.99 38.62 8.35
N GLU A 49 2.10 38.26 9.62
CA GLU A 49 2.18 36.85 10.03
C GLU A 49 0.91 36.09 9.66
N GLU A 50 -0.24 36.67 9.94
CA GLU A 50 -1.54 36.09 9.57
C GLU A 50 -1.68 35.91 8.06
N LYS A 51 -1.28 36.93 7.27
CA LYS A 51 -1.34 36.86 5.82
C LYS A 51 -0.39 35.82 5.24
N ILE A 52 0.86 35.78 5.70
CA ILE A 52 1.84 34.77 5.28
C ILE A 52 1.37 33.38 5.73
N TYR A 53 0.84 33.24 6.95
CA TYR A 53 0.26 31.99 7.42
C TYR A 53 -0.89 31.53 6.51
N ASN A 54 -1.82 32.40 6.18
CA ASN A 54 -2.96 32.07 5.31
C ASN A 54 -2.48 31.68 3.89
N GLU A 55 -1.52 32.40 3.30
CA GLU A 55 -0.92 32.05 2.00
C GLU A 55 -0.22 30.67 2.07
N TYR A 56 0.50 30.37 3.16
CA TYR A 56 1.11 29.04 3.33
C TYR A 56 0.06 27.94 3.42
N MET A 57 -1.05 28.18 4.15
CA MET A 57 -2.14 27.24 4.27
C MET A 57 -2.89 27.06 2.95
N GLU A 58 -3.23 28.16 2.24
CA GLU A 58 -3.88 28.12 0.94
C GLU A 58 -3.04 27.35 -0.09
N LEU A 59 -1.71 27.55 -0.09
CA LEU A 59 -0.80 26.86 -0.98
C LEU A 59 -0.43 25.44 -0.52
N GLY A 60 -0.92 25.00 0.64
CA GLY A 60 -0.61 23.69 1.21
C GLY A 60 0.83 23.55 1.69
N MET A 61 1.51 24.65 1.94
CA MET A 61 2.86 24.68 2.50
C MET A 61 2.81 24.53 4.04
N ARG A 62 3.84 23.91 4.60
CA ARG A 62 3.99 23.72 6.07
C ARG A 62 5.05 24.67 6.61
N TYR A 63 4.92 25.02 7.90
CA TYR A 63 5.90 25.81 8.65
C TYR A 63 6.10 27.21 8.05
N PRO A 64 5.13 28.12 8.21
CA PRO A 64 5.31 29.52 7.89
C PRO A 64 6.42 30.13 8.77
N PRO A 65 7.20 31.10 8.24
CA PRO A 65 8.25 31.76 9.03
C PRO A 65 7.67 32.61 10.14
N THR A 66 8.45 32.78 11.20
CA THR A 66 8.21 33.73 12.28
C THR A 66 8.98 35.01 12.04
N PHE A 67 8.45 36.14 12.49
CA PHE A 67 9.04 37.44 12.32
C PHE A 67 9.46 38.03 13.68
N THR A 68 10.68 38.52 13.75
CA THR A 68 11.18 39.29 14.91
C THR A 68 11.53 40.68 14.43
N GLN A 69 11.05 41.71 15.12
CA GLN A 69 11.27 43.09 14.75
C GLN A 69 12.18 43.78 15.74
N VAL A 70 13.11 44.60 15.21
CA VAL A 70 13.99 45.49 15.99
C VAL A 70 14.14 46.84 15.30
N SER A 71 14.56 47.86 16.01
CA SER A 71 14.66 49.19 15.49
C SER A 71 16.11 49.73 15.40
N THR A 72 17.06 49.09 16.06
CA THR A 72 18.45 49.52 16.10
C THR A 72 19.41 48.42 15.66
N ILE A 73 20.66 48.82 15.31
CA ILE A 73 21.74 47.90 14.94
C ILE A 73 22.11 47.03 16.14
N GLU A 74 22.22 47.63 17.32
CA GLU A 74 22.62 46.95 18.53
C GLU A 74 21.60 45.86 18.94
N GLU A 75 20.30 46.17 18.84
CA GLU A 75 19.25 45.18 19.07
C GLU A 75 19.31 44.06 18.06
N ALA A 76 19.58 44.38 16.78
CA ALA A 76 19.71 43.37 15.71
C ALA A 76 20.90 42.43 15.96
N GLU A 77 22.07 42.99 16.34
CA GLU A 77 23.26 42.23 16.66
C GLU A 77 23.02 41.31 17.90
N ASP A 78 22.36 41.81 18.92
CA ASP A 78 22.04 41.03 20.14
C ASP A 78 21.14 39.82 19.82
N ILE A 79 20.14 40.00 18.95
CA ILE A 79 19.25 38.90 18.51
C ILE A 79 20.02 37.93 17.62
N LEU A 80 20.84 38.39 16.67
CA LEU A 80 21.63 37.57 15.79
C LEU A 80 22.66 36.70 16.53
N GLU A 81 23.16 37.19 17.68
CA GLU A 81 24.05 36.40 18.53
C GLU A 81 23.32 35.36 19.39
N LYS A 82 22.06 35.61 19.78
CA LYS A 82 21.29 34.76 20.69
C LYS A 82 20.33 33.78 19.98
N THR A 83 19.88 34.12 18.78
CA THR A 83 18.81 33.42 18.08
C THR A 83 19.27 33.04 16.68
N ASN A 84 18.90 31.85 16.22
CA ASN A 84 19.19 31.44 14.85
C ASN A 84 18.24 32.17 13.86
N ILE A 85 18.76 33.15 13.14
CA ILE A 85 18.04 33.92 12.13
C ILE A 85 18.47 33.43 10.74
N ASP A 86 17.48 33.17 9.88
CA ASP A 86 17.71 32.63 8.52
C ASP A 86 17.71 33.73 7.45
N LEU A 87 17.09 34.88 7.70
CA LEU A 87 17.02 36.02 6.79
C LEU A 87 16.89 37.33 7.55
N VAL A 88 17.64 38.33 7.13
CA VAL A 88 17.51 39.71 7.64
C VAL A 88 16.92 40.59 6.54
N ILE A 89 15.89 41.36 6.88
CA ILE A 89 15.28 42.38 6.02
C ILE A 89 15.47 43.74 6.66
N CYS A 90 16.24 44.62 5.99
CA CYS A 90 16.52 45.98 6.46
C CYS A 90 15.64 46.97 5.72
N MET A 91 14.97 47.88 6.44
CA MET A 91 14.18 48.99 5.85
C MET A 91 14.83 50.33 6.21
N PRO A 92 14.71 51.36 5.30
CA PRO A 92 15.26 52.68 5.60
C PRO A 92 14.56 53.28 6.83
N GLY A 93 15.37 53.74 7.76
CA GLY A 93 14.95 54.64 8.87
C GLY A 93 15.08 56.13 8.54
N ASN A 94 14.98 56.97 9.56
CA ASN A 94 15.29 58.40 9.49
C ASN A 94 16.81 58.59 9.31
N ALA A 95 17.23 59.79 9.01
CA ALA A 95 18.60 60.18 8.58
C ALA A 95 19.80 59.58 9.35
N ASP A 96 19.55 59.09 10.59
CA ASP A 96 20.59 58.49 11.45
C ASP A 96 20.71 56.95 11.34
N ASN A 97 19.72 56.26 10.69
CA ASN A 97 19.70 54.79 10.51
C ASN A 97 19.26 54.44 9.09
N ASP A 98 20.20 54.57 8.15
CA ASP A 98 19.94 54.19 6.74
C ASP A 98 19.98 52.67 6.58
N ALA A 99 19.00 52.08 5.87
CA ALA A 99 18.92 50.66 5.62
C ALA A 99 20.19 50.07 5.00
N PHE A 100 20.89 50.80 4.14
CA PHE A 100 22.14 50.35 3.53
C PHE A 100 23.29 50.27 4.56
N ASP A 101 23.37 51.24 5.47
CA ASP A 101 24.42 51.24 6.48
C ASP A 101 24.17 50.17 7.51
N VAL A 102 22.89 49.96 7.94
CA VAL A 102 22.45 48.89 8.83
C VAL A 102 22.77 47.55 8.22
N ALA A 103 22.34 47.32 6.97
CA ALA A 103 22.54 46.04 6.28
C ALA A 103 24.03 45.76 6.06
N ARG A 104 24.85 46.79 5.80
CA ARG A 104 26.30 46.66 5.65
C ARG A 104 26.96 46.26 6.97
N ALA A 105 26.58 46.89 8.08
CA ALA A 105 27.10 46.58 9.42
C ALA A 105 26.80 45.12 9.76
N ILE A 106 25.54 44.69 9.58
CA ILE A 106 25.12 43.31 9.81
C ILE A 106 25.87 42.33 8.92
N LYS A 107 25.99 42.61 7.62
CA LYS A 107 26.62 41.70 6.66
C LYS A 107 28.15 41.58 6.89
N CYS A 108 28.79 42.65 7.37
CA CYS A 108 30.21 42.57 7.74
C CYS A 108 30.49 41.64 8.93
N LYS A 109 29.57 41.58 9.91
CA LYS A 109 29.70 40.75 11.10
C LYS A 109 29.12 39.32 10.88
N PHE A 110 28.01 39.21 10.17
CA PHE A 110 27.28 37.97 9.92
C PHE A 110 27.23 37.64 8.41
N THR A 111 28.36 37.38 7.80
CA THR A 111 28.52 37.20 6.35
C THR A 111 27.68 36.08 5.76
N ALA A 112 27.40 35.03 6.52
CA ALA A 112 26.66 33.84 6.05
C ALA A 112 25.13 34.03 5.97
N ILE A 113 24.59 35.00 6.72
CA ILE A 113 23.14 35.22 6.77
C ILE A 113 22.71 36.05 5.56
N PRO A 114 21.71 35.61 4.76
CA PRO A 114 21.16 36.43 3.69
C PRO A 114 20.61 37.76 4.22
N CYS A 115 21.00 38.86 3.57
CA CYS A 115 20.55 40.19 3.94
C CYS A 115 19.92 40.89 2.74
N VAL A 116 18.70 41.35 2.90
CA VAL A 116 17.87 42.01 1.90
C VAL A 116 17.56 43.43 2.36
N VAL A 117 17.75 44.37 1.45
CA VAL A 117 17.33 45.75 1.68
C VAL A 117 15.97 45.98 1.00
N LEU A 118 14.99 46.45 1.77
CA LEU A 118 13.66 46.77 1.26
C LEU A 118 13.44 48.28 1.36
N THR A 119 13.30 48.94 0.20
CA THR A 119 13.27 50.41 0.14
C THR A 119 11.95 50.93 -0.42
N PRO A 120 11.43 52.11 0.00
CA PRO A 120 10.36 52.78 -0.74
C PRO A 120 10.92 53.34 -2.06
N PHE A 121 10.04 53.41 -3.07
CA PHE A 121 10.44 53.99 -4.36
C PHE A 121 10.43 55.52 -4.27
N SER A 122 11.61 56.14 -4.14
CA SER A 122 11.80 57.61 -4.19
C SER A 122 12.93 58.01 -5.08
N HIS A 123 12.89 59.26 -5.59
CA HIS A 123 13.92 59.77 -6.47
C HIS A 123 15.29 59.90 -5.79
N GLY A 124 15.28 60.22 -4.48
CA GLY A 124 16.51 60.29 -3.66
C GLY A 124 17.22 58.95 -3.50
N ILE A 125 16.44 57.87 -3.23
CA ILE A 125 16.95 56.50 -3.07
C ILE A 125 17.48 56.00 -4.43
N THR A 126 16.79 56.25 -5.52
CA THR A 126 17.27 55.89 -6.86
C THR A 126 18.65 56.52 -7.20
N LYS A 127 18.84 57.79 -6.85
CA LYS A 127 20.13 58.47 -7.04
C LYS A 127 21.24 57.92 -6.15
N ARG A 128 20.91 57.55 -4.91
CA ARG A 128 21.86 56.91 -3.98
C ARG A 128 22.24 55.54 -4.45
N MET A 129 21.30 54.70 -4.90
CA MET A 129 21.53 53.33 -5.41
C MET A 129 22.47 53.30 -6.63
N GLN A 130 22.53 54.43 -7.40
CA GLN A 130 23.49 54.57 -8.52
C GLN A 130 24.96 54.72 -8.06
N ASN A 131 25.17 55.20 -6.82
CA ASN A 131 26.48 55.44 -6.25
C ASN A 131 26.90 54.46 -5.18
N GLU A 132 26.01 53.52 -4.79
CA GLU A 132 26.22 52.52 -3.73
C GLU A 132 26.72 51.20 -4.33
N ASP A 133 27.65 50.52 -3.62
CA ASP A 133 28.02 49.16 -3.96
C ASP A 133 26.95 48.19 -3.47
N LEU A 134 26.06 47.82 -4.36
CA LEU A 134 24.95 46.89 -4.07
C LEU A 134 25.37 45.42 -4.05
N SER A 135 26.63 45.09 -4.37
CA SER A 135 27.14 43.72 -4.39
C SER A 135 27.25 43.09 -2.99
N ILE A 136 27.29 43.92 -1.95
CA ILE A 136 27.38 43.51 -0.54
C ILE A 136 26.07 42.81 -0.08
N PHE A 137 24.94 43.23 -0.65
CA PHE A 137 23.64 42.71 -0.28
C PHE A 137 23.21 41.56 -1.20
N ASP A 138 22.48 40.58 -0.64
CA ASP A 138 21.98 39.50 -1.48
C ASP A 138 21.01 40.04 -2.52
N TYR A 139 20.03 40.85 -2.10
CA TYR A 139 19.09 41.57 -2.99
C TYR A 139 18.67 42.90 -2.39
N VAL A 140 18.25 43.80 -3.25
CA VAL A 140 17.57 45.07 -2.92
C VAL A 140 16.20 45.05 -3.58
N PHE A 141 15.12 45.28 -2.82
CA PHE A 141 13.75 45.31 -3.34
C PHE A 141 13.09 46.68 -3.13
N CYS A 142 12.11 46.97 -3.98
CA CYS A 142 11.27 48.12 -3.84
C CYS A 142 9.92 47.74 -3.22
N TRP A 143 9.58 48.32 -2.06
CA TRP A 143 8.27 48.11 -1.44
C TRP A 143 7.17 48.82 -2.21
N LEU A 144 6.20 48.07 -2.74
CA LEU A 144 5.09 48.53 -3.57
C LEU A 144 3.72 48.38 -2.85
N GLY A 145 3.72 48.16 -1.54
CA GLY A 145 2.49 47.94 -0.75
C GLY A 145 1.87 46.57 -0.91
N ASN A 146 2.63 45.56 -1.34
CA ASN A 146 2.15 44.21 -1.59
C ASN A 146 2.88 43.21 -0.69
N THR A 147 2.17 42.57 0.24
CA THR A 147 2.71 41.53 1.15
C THR A 147 3.20 40.30 0.44
N ASN A 148 2.71 39.97 -0.78
CA ASN A 148 3.21 38.88 -1.59
C ASN A 148 4.68 39.07 -2.02
N LEU A 149 5.19 40.31 -1.91
CA LEU A 149 6.62 40.58 -2.12
C LEU A 149 7.48 39.88 -1.07
N ILE A 150 7.06 39.88 0.19
CA ILE A 150 7.78 39.19 1.28
C ILE A 150 7.82 37.69 1.02
N LEU A 151 6.70 37.06 0.66
CA LEU A 151 6.67 35.65 0.26
C LEU A 151 7.65 35.38 -0.90
N SER A 152 7.70 36.28 -1.87
CA SER A 152 8.59 36.14 -3.05
C SER A 152 10.07 36.28 -2.67
N ILE A 153 10.41 37.18 -1.75
CA ILE A 153 11.77 37.32 -1.20
C ILE A 153 12.19 36.01 -0.51
N ILE A 154 11.32 35.49 0.37
CA ILE A 154 11.57 34.22 1.07
C ILE A 154 11.85 33.11 0.06
N LYS A 155 10.97 32.96 -0.95
CA LYS A 155 11.09 31.88 -1.94
C LYS A 155 12.28 32.06 -2.86
N LEU A 156 12.65 33.28 -3.21
CA LEU A 156 13.84 33.55 -4.03
C LEU A 156 15.15 33.18 -3.28
N ILE A 157 15.22 33.51 -1.99
CA ILE A 157 16.38 33.11 -1.17
C ILE A 157 16.41 31.59 -0.98
N GLU A 158 15.28 30.96 -0.66
CA GLU A 158 15.18 29.49 -0.58
C GLU A 158 15.61 28.82 -1.89
N ASP A 159 15.16 29.33 -3.02
CA ASP A 159 15.54 28.80 -4.35
C ASP A 159 17.04 28.92 -4.61
N LYS A 160 17.64 30.07 -4.30
CA LYS A 160 19.09 30.29 -4.40
C LYS A 160 19.89 29.33 -3.53
N MET A 161 19.39 29.02 -2.30
CA MET A 161 20.07 28.15 -1.35
C MET A 161 19.98 26.66 -1.74
N ASN A 162 18.92 26.22 -2.42
CA ASN A 162 18.64 24.82 -2.67
C ASN A 162 18.85 24.36 -4.12
N ILE A 163 18.96 25.28 -5.09
CA ILE A 163 18.93 24.92 -6.51
C ILE A 163 19.99 23.89 -6.91
N GLU A 164 21.20 24.01 -6.42
CA GLU A 164 22.29 23.10 -6.77
C GLU A 164 22.00 21.68 -6.26
N GLN A 165 21.66 21.55 -4.99
CA GLN A 165 21.30 20.28 -4.39
C GLN A 165 20.05 19.67 -5.02
N ASP A 166 19.00 20.47 -5.24
CA ASP A 166 17.73 20.00 -5.79
C ASP A 166 17.87 19.54 -7.26
N ILE A 167 18.78 20.14 -8.03
CA ILE A 167 19.12 19.69 -9.39
C ILE A 167 19.88 18.36 -9.35
N GLU A 168 20.90 18.26 -8.51
CA GLU A 168 21.70 17.02 -8.39
C GLU A 168 20.87 15.84 -7.89
N GLU A 169 20.01 16.07 -6.91
CA GLU A 169 19.19 15.03 -6.29
C GLU A 169 18.06 14.54 -7.21
N ALA A 170 17.38 15.47 -7.90
CA ALA A 170 16.12 15.14 -8.57
C ALA A 170 15.98 15.65 -10.01
N GLY A 171 16.91 16.46 -10.49
CA GLY A 171 16.75 17.12 -11.78
C GLY A 171 15.71 18.24 -11.79
N VAL A 172 15.52 18.93 -10.65
CA VAL A 172 14.59 20.05 -10.52
C VAL A 172 14.91 21.12 -11.55
N GLN A 173 13.89 21.76 -12.10
CA GLN A 173 14.06 22.70 -13.19
C GLN A 173 14.27 24.13 -12.69
N MET A 174 15.03 24.93 -13.46
CA MET A 174 15.30 26.35 -13.25
C MET A 174 14.51 27.21 -14.24
N ILE A 175 13.95 28.31 -13.76
CA ILE A 175 13.49 29.42 -14.59
C ILE A 175 14.47 30.57 -14.36
N LEU A 176 15.16 30.98 -15.40
CA LEU A 176 16.11 32.08 -15.34
C LEU A 176 15.41 33.40 -15.66
N LEU A 177 15.35 34.28 -14.66
CA LEU A 177 14.83 35.65 -14.80
C LEU A 177 16.03 36.61 -14.90
N VAL A 178 16.12 37.39 -15.99
CA VAL A 178 17.18 38.39 -16.19
C VAL A 178 16.58 39.77 -16.18
N GLU A 179 16.88 40.53 -15.13
CA GLU A 179 16.33 41.89 -14.91
C GLU A 179 17.23 42.70 -13.97
N ASP A 180 17.73 43.86 -14.41
CA ASP A 180 18.58 44.73 -13.58
C ASP A 180 17.80 45.82 -12.84
N SER A 181 16.54 46.06 -13.23
CA SER A 181 15.71 47.10 -12.64
C SER A 181 15.03 46.61 -11.37
N ILE A 182 15.45 47.13 -10.23
CA ILE A 182 14.86 46.80 -8.91
C ILE A 182 13.33 46.94 -8.89
N ARG A 183 12.82 47.99 -9.51
CA ARG A 183 11.34 48.19 -9.61
C ARG A 183 10.66 47.07 -10.35
N PHE A 184 11.21 46.68 -11.51
CA PHE A 184 10.55 45.66 -12.34
C PHE A 184 10.61 44.28 -11.74
N TYR A 185 11.79 43.81 -11.23
CA TYR A 185 11.81 42.49 -10.62
C TYR A 185 11.01 42.42 -9.30
N SER A 186 10.94 43.56 -8.51
CA SER A 186 10.07 43.64 -7.35
C SER A 186 8.57 43.55 -7.71
N SER A 187 8.19 43.97 -8.90
CA SER A 187 6.81 43.85 -9.38
C SER A 187 6.51 42.48 -10.00
N ILE A 188 7.46 41.88 -10.71
CA ILE A 188 7.25 40.63 -11.46
C ILE A 188 7.29 39.40 -10.54
N LEU A 189 8.24 39.33 -9.60
CA LEU A 189 8.46 38.19 -8.74
C LEU A 189 7.23 37.76 -7.94
N PRO A 190 6.42 38.66 -7.34
CA PRO A 190 5.17 38.27 -6.67
C PRO A 190 4.19 37.55 -7.58
N HIS A 191 4.02 38.00 -8.81
CA HIS A 191 3.16 37.35 -9.79
C HIS A 191 3.71 36.01 -10.26
N LEU A 192 5.03 35.94 -10.47
CA LEU A 192 5.72 34.73 -10.91
C LEU A 192 5.63 33.64 -9.85
N TYR A 193 5.95 33.95 -8.57
CA TYR A 193 5.87 32.99 -7.48
C TYR A 193 4.43 32.56 -7.17
N SER A 194 3.48 33.51 -7.11
CA SER A 194 2.07 33.19 -6.92
C SER A 194 1.57 32.21 -7.98
N PHE A 195 1.97 32.41 -9.24
CA PHE A 195 1.63 31.51 -10.34
C PHE A 195 2.28 30.13 -10.19
N ILE A 196 3.61 30.08 -9.98
CA ILE A 196 4.35 28.81 -9.86
C ILE A 196 3.84 27.99 -8.68
N LEU A 197 3.62 28.60 -7.51
CA LEU A 197 3.12 27.93 -6.32
C LEU A 197 1.70 27.40 -6.51
N ALA A 198 0.81 28.20 -7.09
CA ALA A 198 -0.57 27.77 -7.40
C ALA A 198 -0.60 26.60 -8.40
N GLN A 199 0.23 26.66 -9.44
CA GLN A 199 0.35 25.56 -10.40
C GLN A 199 0.96 24.30 -9.75
N SER A 200 1.99 24.45 -8.93
CA SER A 200 2.59 23.33 -8.21
C SER A 200 1.57 22.65 -7.29
N LYS A 201 0.74 23.43 -6.57
CA LYS A 201 -0.37 22.90 -5.77
C LYS A 201 -1.38 22.13 -6.64
N ARG A 202 -1.83 22.74 -7.76
CA ARG A 202 -2.76 22.09 -8.70
C ARG A 202 -2.20 20.77 -9.22
N LEU A 203 -0.95 20.76 -9.67
CA LEU A 203 -0.30 19.57 -10.22
C LEU A 203 0.04 18.52 -9.16
N SER A 204 0.21 18.92 -7.89
CA SER A 204 0.42 17.98 -6.79
C SER A 204 -0.82 17.15 -6.45
N THR A 205 -2.02 17.58 -6.86
CA THR A 205 -3.27 16.81 -6.69
C THR A 205 -3.26 15.49 -7.47
N GLU A 206 -2.36 15.33 -8.47
CA GLU A 206 -2.13 14.06 -9.15
C GLU A 206 -1.37 13.03 -8.29
N ALA A 207 -0.86 13.41 -7.12
CA ALA A 207 -0.19 12.49 -6.21
C ALA A 207 -1.20 11.56 -5.52
N LEU A 208 -0.72 10.40 -5.09
CA LEU A 208 -1.55 9.30 -4.58
C LEU A 208 -2.17 9.58 -3.20
N ASN A 209 -1.52 10.43 -2.40
CA ASN A 209 -2.03 10.86 -1.09
C ASN A 209 -1.53 12.28 -0.72
N ARG A 210 -2.05 12.84 0.39
CA ARG A 210 -1.70 14.19 0.84
C ARG A 210 -0.21 14.35 1.16
N HIS A 211 0.43 13.34 1.72
CA HIS A 211 1.86 13.41 2.03
C HIS A 211 2.70 13.48 0.75
N ALA A 212 2.45 12.58 -0.21
CA ALA A 212 3.09 12.60 -1.51
C ALA A 212 2.83 13.92 -2.27
N ALA A 213 1.61 14.49 -2.17
CA ALA A 213 1.29 15.80 -2.72
C ALA A 213 2.16 16.92 -2.13
N THR A 214 2.29 16.95 -0.80
CA THR A 214 3.13 17.94 -0.11
C THR A 214 4.61 17.80 -0.49
N LEU A 215 5.11 16.58 -0.60
CA LEU A 215 6.50 16.33 -1.03
C LEU A 215 6.72 16.74 -2.48
N ARG A 216 5.78 16.46 -3.38
CA ARG A 216 5.89 16.79 -4.81
C ARG A 216 5.99 18.31 -5.05
N GLN A 217 5.35 19.13 -4.20
CA GLN A 217 5.48 20.58 -4.28
C GLN A 217 6.91 21.09 -4.08
N ARG A 218 7.78 20.33 -3.40
CA ARG A 218 9.21 20.67 -3.25
C ARG A 218 9.95 20.61 -4.57
N GLY A 219 9.50 19.78 -5.51
CA GLY A 219 10.06 19.65 -6.87
C GLY A 219 9.59 20.74 -7.85
N ARG A 220 8.96 21.82 -7.39
CA ARG A 220 8.58 22.96 -8.23
C ARG A 220 9.80 23.57 -8.90
N PRO A 221 9.66 24.15 -10.11
CA PRO A 221 10.74 24.92 -10.73
C PRO A 221 11.23 26.03 -9.82
N LYS A 222 12.56 26.22 -9.77
CA LYS A 222 13.24 27.27 -9.01
C LYS A 222 13.41 28.51 -9.86
N VAL A 223 13.16 29.69 -9.27
CA VAL A 223 13.41 30.94 -9.94
C VAL A 223 14.78 31.47 -9.54
N VAL A 224 15.62 31.81 -10.53
CA VAL A 224 16.92 32.40 -10.28
C VAL A 224 16.98 33.73 -11.00
N LEU A 225 17.30 34.79 -10.24
CA LEU A 225 17.41 36.15 -10.76
C LEU A 225 18.88 36.47 -11.10
N ALA A 226 19.13 36.90 -12.33
CA ALA A 226 20.39 37.46 -12.80
C ALA A 226 20.22 38.95 -13.15
N ARG A 227 21.24 39.76 -12.88
CA ARG A 227 21.21 41.20 -13.10
C ARG A 227 22.11 41.65 -14.24
N THR A 228 23.00 40.81 -14.71
CA THR A 228 23.94 41.07 -15.77
C THR A 228 24.01 39.93 -16.80
N TYR A 229 24.54 40.21 -17.99
CA TYR A 229 24.74 39.21 -19.03
C TYR A 229 25.64 38.07 -18.56
N GLU A 230 26.76 38.41 -17.91
CA GLU A 230 27.76 37.48 -17.45
C GLU A 230 27.20 36.55 -16.38
N GLU A 231 26.41 37.07 -15.42
CA GLU A 231 25.74 36.31 -14.40
C GLU A 231 24.69 35.34 -15.03
N ALA A 232 23.88 35.85 -15.97
CA ALA A 232 22.87 35.06 -16.67
C ALA A 232 23.50 33.90 -17.45
N MET A 233 24.58 34.16 -18.18
CA MET A 233 25.29 33.11 -18.94
C MET A 233 26.00 32.12 -18.04
N ALA A 234 26.57 32.55 -16.92
CA ALA A 234 27.19 31.66 -15.96
C ALA A 234 26.16 30.68 -15.35
N LEU A 235 25.00 31.20 -14.93
CA LEU A 235 23.89 30.40 -14.40
C LEU A 235 23.33 29.45 -15.46
N TYR A 236 23.09 29.93 -16.67
CA TYR A 236 22.61 29.10 -17.77
C TYR A 236 23.58 27.97 -18.09
N ASN A 237 24.89 28.27 -18.21
CA ASN A 237 25.90 27.26 -18.52
C ASN A 237 26.02 26.22 -17.40
N LYS A 238 25.88 26.64 -16.13
CA LYS A 238 25.92 25.74 -14.97
C LYS A 238 24.71 24.80 -14.95
N TYR A 239 23.49 25.29 -15.28
CA TYR A 239 22.23 24.57 -15.15
C TYR A 239 21.50 24.34 -16.48
N ARG A 240 22.23 24.34 -17.60
CA ARG A 240 21.68 24.29 -18.96
C ARG A 240 20.66 23.15 -19.14
N ASP A 241 21.02 21.95 -18.69
CA ASP A 241 20.20 20.75 -18.89
C ASP A 241 18.92 20.75 -18.04
N ASN A 242 18.86 21.59 -17.02
CA ASN A 242 17.74 21.76 -16.10
C ASN A 242 17.07 23.14 -16.24
N THR A 243 17.29 23.88 -17.35
CA THR A 243 16.62 25.14 -17.60
C THR A 243 15.31 24.92 -18.32
N LEU A 244 14.17 25.24 -17.64
CA LEU A 244 12.81 25.11 -18.18
C LEU A 244 12.50 26.23 -19.19
N GLY A 245 13.02 27.42 -18.94
CA GLY A 245 12.88 28.58 -19.81
C GLY A 245 13.57 29.83 -19.27
N VAL A 246 13.69 30.86 -20.12
CA VAL A 246 14.36 32.14 -19.80
C VAL A 246 13.40 33.30 -20.04
N ILE A 247 13.30 34.16 -19.05
CA ILE A 247 12.56 35.44 -19.12
C ILE A 247 13.61 36.54 -19.00
N SER A 248 13.80 37.34 -20.03
CA SER A 248 14.87 38.35 -20.05
C SER A 248 14.33 39.74 -20.39
N ASP A 249 14.81 40.75 -19.67
CA ASP A 249 14.70 42.12 -20.14
C ASP A 249 15.45 42.28 -21.46
N ALA A 250 15.12 43.33 -22.22
CA ALA A 250 15.83 43.69 -23.45
C ALA A 250 17.14 44.44 -23.15
N ARG A 251 17.18 45.23 -22.07
CA ARG A 251 18.28 46.18 -21.76
C ARG A 251 18.79 46.00 -20.33
N PHE A 252 20.00 45.50 -20.19
CA PHE A 252 20.69 45.32 -18.90
C PHE A 252 22.23 45.39 -19.12
N PRO A 253 23.07 45.37 -18.04
CA PRO A 253 24.52 45.46 -18.16
C PRO A 253 25.12 44.27 -18.93
N PHE A 254 25.97 44.60 -19.91
CA PHE A 254 26.83 43.68 -20.63
C PHE A 254 28.26 44.30 -20.66
N LYS A 255 29.25 43.54 -20.18
CA LYS A 255 30.63 44.03 -19.99
C LYS A 255 30.73 45.30 -19.13
N GLY A 256 29.88 45.43 -18.14
CA GLY A 256 29.85 46.54 -17.20
C GLY A 256 29.05 47.78 -17.66
N GLU A 257 28.56 47.82 -18.89
CA GLU A 257 27.77 48.92 -19.42
C GLU A 257 26.37 48.49 -19.82
N LYS A 258 25.35 49.36 -19.67
CA LYS A 258 23.98 49.07 -20.12
C LYS A 258 23.88 48.99 -21.62
N ASP A 259 23.59 47.80 -22.15
CA ASP A 259 23.45 47.53 -23.58
C ASP A 259 21.96 47.37 -23.94
N PRO A 260 21.39 48.15 -24.86
CA PRO A 260 19.98 48.06 -25.26
C PRO A 260 19.62 46.74 -25.99
N GLU A 261 20.64 45.98 -26.44
CA GLU A 261 20.47 44.70 -27.14
C GLU A 261 20.98 43.52 -26.32
N ALA A 262 21.31 43.72 -25.05
CA ALA A 262 21.81 42.65 -24.18
C ALA A 262 20.89 41.43 -24.13
N GLY A 263 19.57 41.64 -24.01
CA GLY A 263 18.56 40.56 -24.00
C GLY A 263 18.51 39.83 -25.33
N LEU A 264 18.54 40.53 -26.45
CA LEU A 264 18.57 39.91 -27.79
C LEU A 264 19.82 39.04 -27.97
N LYS A 265 21.00 39.53 -27.55
CA LYS A 265 22.28 38.80 -27.62
C LYS A 265 22.24 37.57 -26.72
N LEU A 266 21.78 37.71 -25.49
CA LEU A 266 21.67 36.63 -24.52
C LEU A 266 20.75 35.50 -25.03
N LEU A 267 19.53 35.84 -25.41
CA LEU A 267 18.53 34.86 -25.88
C LEU A 267 18.97 34.21 -27.19
N SER A 268 19.65 34.94 -28.08
CA SER A 268 20.23 34.39 -29.32
C SER A 268 21.36 33.42 -29.04
N GLU A 269 22.20 33.71 -28.05
CA GLU A 269 23.29 32.79 -27.65
C GLU A 269 22.75 31.52 -27.05
N ILE A 270 21.74 31.60 -26.12
CA ILE A 270 21.07 30.45 -25.52
C ILE A 270 20.40 29.60 -26.60
N ARG A 271 19.76 30.18 -27.60
CA ARG A 271 19.11 29.50 -28.72
C ARG A 271 20.06 28.58 -29.50
N LYS A 272 21.35 28.90 -29.56
CA LYS A 272 22.35 28.08 -30.25
C LYS A 272 22.59 26.74 -29.51
N TYR A 273 22.40 26.72 -28.20
CA TYR A 273 22.60 25.50 -27.39
C TYR A 273 21.33 24.64 -27.32
N ASP A 274 20.14 25.27 -27.24
CA ASP A 274 18.82 24.58 -27.26
C ASP A 274 17.88 25.33 -28.21
N GLU A 275 17.65 24.73 -29.39
CA GLU A 275 16.78 25.30 -30.43
C GLU A 275 15.35 25.52 -29.98
N TYR A 276 14.85 24.70 -29.02
CA TYR A 276 13.45 24.67 -28.65
C TYR A 276 13.15 25.16 -27.23
N ILE A 277 14.14 25.67 -26.51
CA ILE A 277 13.94 26.24 -25.17
C ILE A 277 13.00 27.45 -25.23
N PRO A 278 11.99 27.58 -24.33
CA PRO A 278 11.14 28.77 -24.23
C PRO A 278 11.93 29.99 -23.85
N LEU A 279 11.94 30.98 -24.74
CA LEU A 279 12.61 32.26 -24.56
C LEU A 279 11.58 33.40 -24.65
N ILE A 280 11.45 34.15 -23.55
CA ILE A 280 10.53 35.30 -23.42
C ILE A 280 11.34 36.54 -23.21
N MET A 281 11.21 37.51 -24.13
CA MET A 281 11.77 38.86 -24.00
C MET A 281 10.71 39.79 -23.42
N GLN A 282 11.08 40.62 -22.47
CA GLN A 282 10.24 41.67 -21.92
C GLN A 282 10.89 43.02 -22.15
N SER A 283 10.10 44.01 -22.53
CA SER A 283 10.60 45.37 -22.72
C SER A 283 9.50 46.40 -22.55
N ALA A 284 9.90 47.61 -22.13
CA ALA A 284 9.02 48.77 -22.13
C ALA A 284 8.99 49.49 -23.49
N GLU A 285 9.90 49.15 -24.41
CA GLU A 285 10.05 49.74 -25.73
C GLU A 285 9.36 48.84 -26.77
N SER A 286 8.34 49.36 -27.47
CA SER A 286 7.55 48.63 -28.47
C SER A 286 8.37 48.17 -29.69
N GLU A 287 9.47 48.84 -30.02
CA GLU A 287 10.37 48.47 -31.12
C GLU A 287 11.08 47.12 -30.91
N ASN A 288 11.26 46.74 -29.66
CA ASN A 288 11.86 45.42 -29.29
C ASN A 288 10.93 44.23 -29.59
N ARG A 289 9.63 44.48 -29.79
CA ARG A 289 8.67 43.42 -30.21
C ARG A 289 9.06 42.85 -31.58
N GLU A 290 9.25 43.73 -32.58
CA GLU A 290 9.63 43.25 -33.93
C GLU A 290 10.96 42.50 -33.95
N LYS A 291 11.93 42.97 -33.16
CA LYS A 291 13.25 42.30 -33.03
C LYS A 291 13.12 40.92 -32.40
N ALA A 292 12.33 40.81 -31.33
CA ALA A 292 12.07 39.54 -30.65
C ALA A 292 11.32 38.53 -31.54
N GLU A 293 10.26 38.99 -32.24
CA GLU A 293 9.45 38.13 -33.12
C GLU A 293 10.25 37.64 -34.33
N LYS A 294 11.08 38.51 -34.93
CA LYS A 294 11.99 38.12 -36.02
C LYS A 294 13.05 37.10 -35.59
N ALA A 295 13.50 37.18 -34.33
CA ALA A 295 14.41 36.21 -33.73
C ALA A 295 13.71 34.92 -33.19
N GLY A 296 12.38 34.83 -33.31
CA GLY A 296 11.62 33.70 -32.87
C GLY A 296 11.37 33.62 -31.34
N PHE A 297 11.51 34.76 -30.64
CA PHE A 297 11.26 34.87 -29.21
C PHE A 297 9.85 35.33 -28.95
N ARG A 298 9.28 34.97 -27.76
CA ARG A 298 8.02 35.51 -27.28
C ARG A 298 8.26 36.88 -26.64
N PHE A 299 7.29 37.78 -26.75
CA PHE A 299 7.43 39.14 -26.26
C PHE A 299 6.35 39.52 -25.25
N VAL A 300 6.75 40.20 -24.17
CA VAL A 300 5.85 40.76 -23.14
C VAL A 300 6.12 42.27 -23.04
N ASP A 301 5.09 43.11 -23.14
CA ASP A 301 5.16 44.53 -22.95
C ASP A 301 5.11 44.90 -21.47
N LYS A 302 6.20 45.43 -20.91
CA LYS A 302 6.28 45.88 -19.51
C LYS A 302 5.29 47.01 -19.15
N ASN A 303 4.83 47.78 -20.12
CA ASN A 303 3.89 48.89 -19.93
C ASN A 303 2.42 48.40 -20.02
N SER A 304 2.18 47.16 -20.42
CA SER A 304 0.84 46.61 -20.54
C SER A 304 0.18 46.46 -19.17
N LYS A 305 -1.06 46.89 -19.02
CA LYS A 305 -1.88 46.61 -17.83
C LYS A 305 -2.17 45.12 -17.63
N LYS A 306 -1.92 44.32 -18.67
CA LYS A 306 -2.10 42.86 -18.67
C LYS A 306 -0.78 42.09 -18.62
N MET A 307 0.33 42.77 -18.35
CA MET A 307 1.70 42.14 -18.37
C MET A 307 1.76 40.83 -17.63
N SER A 308 1.24 40.78 -16.40
CA SER A 308 1.23 39.56 -15.57
C SER A 308 0.36 38.43 -16.16
N LEU A 309 -0.75 38.78 -16.80
CA LEU A 309 -1.62 37.79 -17.47
C LEU A 309 -0.96 37.26 -18.74
N ASP A 310 -0.33 38.15 -19.53
CA ASP A 310 0.37 37.78 -20.76
C ASP A 310 1.56 36.86 -20.44
N LEU A 311 2.34 37.20 -19.40
CA LEU A 311 3.43 36.37 -18.94
C LEU A 311 2.95 34.99 -18.47
N ARG A 312 1.91 34.96 -17.65
CA ARG A 312 1.27 33.72 -17.19
C ARG A 312 0.83 32.85 -18.37
N HIS A 313 0.18 33.43 -19.37
CA HIS A 313 -0.31 32.69 -20.53
C HIS A 313 0.84 32.09 -21.34
N LEU A 314 1.93 32.83 -21.54
CA LEU A 314 3.13 32.31 -22.20
C LEU A 314 3.81 31.19 -21.42
N MET A 315 3.83 31.28 -20.10
CA MET A 315 4.39 30.19 -19.25
C MET A 315 3.51 28.94 -19.31
N GLU A 316 2.18 29.10 -19.28
CA GLU A 316 1.24 27.98 -19.43
C GLU A 316 1.42 27.29 -20.79
N GLU A 317 1.53 28.05 -21.87
CA GLU A 317 1.57 27.50 -23.24
C GLU A 317 2.96 26.94 -23.61
N HIS A 318 4.07 27.56 -23.15
CA HIS A 318 5.41 27.23 -23.65
C HIS A 318 6.33 26.57 -22.62
N MET A 319 6.14 26.81 -21.30
CA MET A 319 6.97 26.22 -20.25
C MET A 319 6.36 24.93 -19.65
N GLY A 320 5.22 24.47 -20.16
CA GLY A 320 4.60 23.21 -19.77
C GLY A 320 3.75 23.25 -18.50
N PHE A 321 3.40 24.41 -17.96
CA PHE A 321 2.55 24.55 -16.78
C PHE A 321 1.06 24.30 -17.07
N GLY A 322 0.60 24.59 -18.29
CA GLY A 322 -0.77 24.35 -18.73
C GLY A 322 -1.02 22.90 -19.17
N ASP A 323 -2.20 22.67 -19.74
CA ASP A 323 -2.53 21.41 -20.39
C ASP A 323 -1.60 21.20 -21.59
N PHE A 324 -1.30 19.93 -21.89
CA PHE A 324 -0.54 19.62 -23.10
C PHE A 324 -1.47 19.60 -24.31
N ILE A 325 -1.15 20.45 -25.31
CA ILE A 325 -1.98 20.57 -26.49
C ILE A 325 -1.25 19.97 -27.69
N PHE A 326 -1.74 18.80 -28.15
CA PHE A 326 -1.31 18.25 -29.43
C PHE A 326 -1.88 19.07 -30.57
N ARG A 327 -1.01 19.58 -31.45
CA ARG A 327 -1.35 20.45 -32.56
C ARG A 327 -0.98 19.83 -33.89
N ASP A 328 -1.75 20.12 -34.90
CA ASP A 328 -1.36 19.86 -36.30
C ASP A 328 -0.13 20.69 -36.65
N PRO A 329 0.98 20.10 -37.12
CA PRO A 329 2.21 20.82 -37.36
C PRO A 329 2.12 21.87 -38.49
N LYS A 330 1.19 21.69 -39.44
CA LYS A 330 0.99 22.57 -40.60
C LYS A 330 0.02 23.70 -40.30
N THR A 331 -1.13 23.35 -39.73
CA THR A 331 -2.23 24.34 -39.49
C THR A 331 -2.20 24.96 -38.11
N ARG A 332 -1.38 24.43 -37.19
CA ARG A 332 -1.31 24.83 -35.77
C ARG A 332 -2.62 24.67 -34.99
N LYS A 333 -3.65 24.07 -35.58
CA LYS A 333 -4.90 23.81 -34.90
C LYS A 333 -4.73 22.75 -33.80
N GLU A 334 -5.49 22.92 -32.74
CA GLU A 334 -5.59 21.95 -31.64
C GLU A 334 -6.23 20.68 -32.15
N ILE A 335 -5.58 19.54 -31.88
CA ILE A 335 -6.09 18.19 -32.18
C ILE A 335 -6.63 17.57 -30.90
N MET A 336 -5.85 17.65 -29.82
CA MET A 336 -6.19 17.02 -28.54
C MET A 336 -5.56 17.81 -27.41
N ARG A 337 -6.27 17.90 -26.28
CA ARG A 337 -5.81 18.53 -25.04
C ARG A 337 -5.69 17.46 -23.96
N ILE A 338 -4.57 17.44 -23.26
CA ILE A 338 -4.23 16.48 -22.20
C ILE A 338 -3.91 17.25 -20.94
N SER A 339 -4.63 16.98 -19.86
CA SER A 339 -4.47 17.66 -18.57
C SER A 339 -3.67 16.82 -17.57
N THR A 340 -3.75 15.47 -17.65
CA THR A 340 -3.15 14.55 -16.69
C THR A 340 -2.26 13.51 -17.36
N LEU A 341 -1.39 12.89 -16.54
CA LEU A 341 -0.54 11.79 -17.01
C LEU A 341 -1.37 10.57 -17.46
N LYS A 342 -2.49 10.32 -16.77
CA LYS A 342 -3.42 9.26 -17.14
C LYS A 342 -4.07 9.51 -18.51
N GLU A 343 -4.55 10.72 -18.77
CA GLU A 343 -5.10 11.08 -20.08
C GLU A 343 -4.08 10.92 -21.20
N LEU A 344 -2.80 11.24 -20.94
CA LEU A 344 -1.74 11.01 -21.93
C LEU A 344 -1.59 9.51 -22.21
N GLN A 345 -1.55 8.68 -21.17
CA GLN A 345 -1.47 7.22 -21.29
C GLN A 345 -2.65 6.65 -22.09
N ASP A 346 -3.88 7.06 -21.76
CA ASP A 346 -5.10 6.51 -22.37
C ASP A 346 -5.24 6.91 -23.84
N ASN A 347 -4.74 8.08 -24.25
CA ASN A 347 -4.93 8.63 -25.58
C ASN A 347 -3.71 8.56 -26.50
N ILE A 348 -2.55 8.14 -26.00
CA ILE A 348 -1.27 8.23 -26.75
C ILE A 348 -1.32 7.50 -28.11
N PHE A 349 -2.07 6.41 -28.24
CA PHE A 349 -2.21 5.64 -29.46
C PHE A 349 -3.21 6.23 -30.45
N THR A 350 -4.04 7.20 -30.04
CA THR A 350 -5.03 7.87 -30.89
C THR A 350 -4.51 9.18 -31.51
N ILE A 351 -3.35 9.69 -31.03
CA ILE A 351 -2.75 10.93 -31.52
C ILE A 351 -2.19 10.71 -32.94
N PRO A 352 -2.45 11.61 -33.93
CA PRO A 352 -1.91 11.49 -35.27
C PRO A 352 -0.37 11.50 -35.33
N ASN A 353 0.20 10.70 -36.26
CA ASN A 353 1.65 10.51 -36.39
C ASN A 353 2.44 11.82 -36.54
N ASP A 354 1.98 12.72 -37.41
CA ASP A 354 2.65 13.99 -37.65
C ASP A 354 2.70 14.89 -36.41
N SER A 355 1.61 14.91 -35.64
CA SER A 355 1.53 15.64 -34.39
C SER A 355 2.45 15.02 -33.32
N MET A 356 2.44 13.69 -33.18
CA MET A 356 3.27 12.99 -32.22
C MET A 356 4.75 13.26 -32.50
N HIS A 357 5.20 13.06 -33.75
CA HIS A 357 6.57 13.33 -34.15
C HIS A 357 6.98 14.79 -33.92
N TYR A 358 6.09 15.74 -34.26
CA TYR A 358 6.33 17.17 -34.05
C TYR A 358 6.62 17.53 -32.60
N HIS A 359 5.83 16.96 -31.67
CA HIS A 359 5.97 17.30 -30.26
C HIS A 359 7.13 16.57 -29.59
N ILE A 360 7.40 15.31 -29.97
CA ILE A 360 8.50 14.53 -29.41
C ILE A 360 9.86 15.10 -29.85
N SER A 361 10.05 15.36 -31.14
CA SER A 361 11.32 15.87 -31.70
C SER A 361 11.74 17.23 -31.12
N ARG A 362 10.81 17.96 -30.49
CA ARG A 362 11.03 19.27 -29.86
C ARG A 362 11.06 19.24 -28.34
N ASN A 363 11.10 18.04 -27.75
CA ASN A 363 11.10 17.83 -26.30
C ASN A 363 9.90 18.47 -25.58
N HIS A 364 8.77 18.69 -26.27
CA HIS A 364 7.61 19.31 -25.65
C HIS A 364 7.01 18.42 -24.54
N VAL A 365 6.96 17.09 -24.78
CA VAL A 365 6.45 16.12 -23.79
C VAL A 365 7.34 16.07 -22.55
N SER A 366 8.67 15.97 -22.72
CA SER A 366 9.62 15.95 -21.59
C SER A 366 9.51 17.23 -20.76
N ARG A 367 9.38 18.40 -21.40
CA ARG A 367 9.25 19.69 -20.72
C ARG A 367 7.95 19.78 -19.92
N TRP A 368 6.84 19.30 -20.49
CA TRP A 368 5.56 19.23 -19.82
C TRP A 368 5.60 18.32 -18.57
N LEU A 369 6.32 17.20 -18.65
CA LEU A 369 6.56 16.29 -17.52
C LEU A 369 7.47 16.93 -16.45
N CYS A 370 8.52 17.67 -16.88
CA CYS A 370 9.39 18.43 -15.97
C CYS A 370 8.62 19.46 -15.14
N ALA A 371 7.75 20.23 -15.77
CA ALA A 371 6.93 21.23 -15.08
C ALA A 371 5.98 20.61 -14.03
N ARG A 372 5.67 19.31 -14.18
CA ARG A 372 4.86 18.49 -13.25
C ARG A 372 5.68 17.73 -12.22
N ALA A 373 6.99 17.96 -12.15
CA ALA A 373 7.89 17.20 -11.29
C ALA A 373 7.84 15.67 -11.54
N ILE A 374 7.65 15.24 -12.80
CA ILE A 374 7.73 13.84 -13.25
C ILE A 374 9.13 13.62 -13.84
N PHE A 375 10.15 13.87 -13.02
CA PHE A 375 11.55 13.91 -13.45
C PHE A 375 12.07 12.58 -14.02
N PRO A 376 11.78 11.39 -13.42
CA PRO A 376 12.29 10.14 -13.95
C PRO A 376 11.89 9.86 -15.40
N VAL A 377 10.63 10.09 -15.74
CA VAL A 377 10.13 9.90 -17.12
C VAL A 377 10.69 10.98 -18.04
N SER A 378 10.70 12.24 -17.58
CA SER A 378 11.21 13.35 -18.38
C SER A 378 12.68 13.19 -18.75
N ALA A 379 13.53 12.81 -17.79
CA ALA A 379 14.96 12.56 -18.02
C ALA A 379 15.15 11.42 -19.03
N PHE A 380 14.44 10.28 -18.81
CA PHE A 380 14.49 9.16 -19.72
C PHE A 380 14.11 9.55 -21.16
N LEU A 381 12.99 10.27 -21.34
CA LEU A 381 12.54 10.69 -22.67
C LEU A 381 13.47 11.72 -23.33
N LYS A 382 14.16 12.55 -22.54
CA LYS A 382 15.12 13.54 -23.04
C LYS A 382 16.38 12.89 -23.63
N ASP A 383 16.81 11.77 -23.05
CA ASP A 383 18.02 11.04 -23.47
C ASP A 383 17.81 10.22 -24.76
N ILE A 384 16.57 10.02 -25.18
CA ILE A 384 16.25 9.24 -26.37
C ILE A 384 16.54 10.03 -27.63
N THR A 385 17.32 9.45 -28.53
CA THR A 385 17.58 10.00 -29.88
C THR A 385 16.43 9.66 -30.83
N TRP A 386 15.32 10.36 -30.75
CA TRP A 386 14.09 10.09 -31.47
C TRP A 386 14.24 10.01 -32.99
N HIS A 387 15.16 10.79 -33.57
CA HIS A 387 15.42 10.77 -35.02
C HIS A 387 16.07 9.48 -35.53
N LYS A 388 16.60 8.65 -34.64
CA LYS A 388 17.13 7.31 -35.00
C LYS A 388 16.07 6.24 -35.04
N LEU A 389 14.91 6.50 -34.44
CA LEU A 389 13.78 5.58 -34.40
C LEU A 389 12.82 5.98 -35.52
N GLN A 390 12.69 5.15 -36.54
CA GLN A 390 11.91 5.48 -37.76
C GLN A 390 10.40 5.31 -37.58
N ASP A 391 9.99 4.52 -36.59
CA ASP A 391 8.59 4.17 -36.36
C ASP A 391 7.96 4.98 -35.20
N VAL A 392 6.88 5.70 -35.52
CA VAL A 392 6.14 6.52 -34.54
C VAL A 392 5.37 5.65 -33.54
N ASP A 393 4.95 4.45 -33.91
CA ASP A 393 4.28 3.54 -32.97
C ASP A 393 5.26 3.04 -31.90
N THR A 394 6.52 2.84 -32.26
CA THR A 394 7.60 2.61 -31.30
C THR A 394 7.75 3.78 -30.32
N HIS A 395 7.68 5.03 -30.79
CA HIS A 395 7.71 6.20 -29.91
C HIS A 395 6.54 6.22 -28.91
N ARG A 396 5.34 5.89 -29.38
CA ARG A 396 4.16 5.79 -28.49
C ARG A 396 4.36 4.73 -27.42
N GLN A 397 4.80 3.56 -27.81
CA GLN A 397 5.01 2.43 -26.92
C GLN A 397 6.04 2.77 -25.83
N ILE A 398 7.18 3.38 -26.20
CA ILE A 398 8.20 3.79 -25.24
C ILE A 398 7.65 4.78 -24.21
N ILE A 399 6.89 5.78 -24.67
CA ILE A 399 6.31 6.77 -23.75
C ILE A 399 5.25 6.11 -22.85
N PHE A 400 4.40 5.26 -23.42
CA PHE A 400 3.40 4.49 -22.69
C PHE A 400 4.04 3.64 -21.60
N ASP A 401 5.04 2.84 -21.94
CA ASP A 401 5.74 1.96 -21.02
C ASP A 401 6.45 2.75 -19.90
N ALA A 402 7.08 3.88 -20.25
CA ALA A 402 7.70 4.76 -19.25
C ALA A 402 6.68 5.35 -18.27
N ILE A 403 5.50 5.73 -18.75
CA ILE A 403 4.42 6.23 -17.90
C ILE A 403 3.90 5.12 -16.97
N VAL A 404 3.64 3.95 -17.52
CA VAL A 404 3.16 2.79 -16.75
C VAL A 404 4.18 2.42 -15.67
N GLN A 405 5.46 2.30 -16.02
CA GLN A 405 6.52 1.99 -15.08
C GLN A 405 6.65 3.07 -13.98
N TYR A 406 6.57 4.34 -14.33
CA TYR A 406 6.59 5.43 -13.36
C TYR A 406 5.41 5.36 -12.38
N ARG A 407 4.21 5.08 -12.87
CA ARG A 407 3.02 4.91 -12.05
C ARG A 407 3.16 3.71 -11.11
N HIS A 408 3.68 2.58 -11.60
CA HIS A 408 4.01 1.44 -10.75
C HIS A 408 5.03 1.79 -9.66
N MET A 409 6.13 2.42 -10.04
CA MET A 409 7.18 2.84 -9.11
C MET A 409 6.66 3.78 -8.01
N LYS A 410 5.79 4.74 -8.36
CA LYS A 410 5.21 5.67 -7.36
C LYS A 410 4.14 5.05 -6.47
N ASN A 411 3.58 3.90 -6.86
CA ASN A 411 2.65 3.12 -6.02
C ASN A 411 3.37 2.24 -4.98
N ILE A 412 4.71 2.17 -5.00
CA ILE A 412 5.47 1.37 -4.04
C ILE A 412 5.35 1.99 -2.64
N GLY A 413 4.90 1.20 -1.67
CA GLY A 413 4.81 1.59 -0.26
C GLY A 413 3.78 2.68 0.05
N VAL A 414 2.92 3.06 -0.91
CA VAL A 414 1.96 4.14 -0.76
C VAL A 414 0.54 3.62 -0.89
N VAL A 415 -0.25 3.76 0.19
CA VAL A 415 -1.69 3.53 0.14
C VAL A 415 -2.35 4.72 -0.57
N ALA A 416 -2.81 4.49 -1.80
CA ALA A 416 -3.48 5.52 -2.59
C ALA A 416 -4.85 5.86 -2.01
N VAL A 417 -5.22 7.15 -1.99
CA VAL A 417 -6.60 7.58 -1.78
C VAL A 417 -7.36 7.33 -3.08
N PHE A 418 -8.52 6.67 -2.98
CA PHE A 418 -9.33 6.41 -4.14
C PHE A 418 -9.84 7.73 -4.75
N ASP A 419 -9.61 7.86 -6.03
CA ASP A 419 -10.09 9.00 -6.83
C ASP A 419 -10.65 8.41 -8.14
N ARG A 420 -11.94 8.57 -8.35
CA ARG A 420 -12.66 7.99 -9.52
C ARG A 420 -12.09 8.41 -10.87
N TYR A 421 -11.40 9.55 -10.93
CA TYR A 421 -10.79 10.05 -12.17
C TYR A 421 -9.38 9.51 -12.40
N LYS A 422 -8.75 8.91 -11.37
CA LYS A 422 -7.36 8.43 -11.41
C LYS A 422 -7.25 6.91 -11.28
N PHE A 423 -8.28 6.27 -10.73
CA PHE A 423 -8.32 4.82 -10.56
C PHE A 423 -8.53 4.13 -11.91
N ASP A 424 -7.73 3.13 -12.22
CA ASP A 424 -7.78 2.36 -13.45
C ASP A 424 -7.21 0.94 -13.27
N GLN A 425 -7.01 0.23 -14.39
CA GLN A 425 -6.47 -1.12 -14.38
C GLN A 425 -5.05 -1.25 -13.80
N TYR A 426 -4.29 -0.16 -13.67
CA TYR A 426 -2.92 -0.14 -13.14
C TYR A 426 -2.86 0.23 -11.65
N ALA A 427 -3.97 0.62 -11.05
CA ALA A 427 -4.07 0.85 -9.61
C ALA A 427 -4.45 -0.45 -8.89
N HIS A 428 -3.53 -1.02 -8.11
CA HIS A 428 -3.76 -2.30 -7.43
C HIS A 428 -4.31 -2.16 -6.01
N PHE A 429 -4.01 -1.06 -5.32
CA PHE A 429 -4.46 -0.85 -3.93
C PHE A 429 -4.88 0.61 -3.71
N ALA A 430 -6.12 0.79 -3.23
CA ALA A 430 -6.63 2.11 -2.86
C ALA A 430 -7.53 2.05 -1.62
N ARG A 431 -7.74 3.21 -0.95
CA ARG A 431 -8.66 3.34 0.18
C ARG A 431 -9.68 4.45 -0.02
N ILE A 432 -10.88 4.26 0.51
CA ILE A 432 -11.91 5.28 0.69
C ILE A 432 -12.04 5.56 2.19
N GLY A 433 -11.99 6.83 2.58
CA GLY A 433 -12.01 7.27 3.98
C GLY A 433 -10.63 7.62 4.51
N GLU A 434 -10.60 8.18 5.71
CA GLU A 434 -9.40 8.63 6.42
C GLU A 434 -9.09 7.76 7.65
N GLY A 435 -9.98 6.83 7.99
CA GLY A 435 -9.83 5.91 9.12
C GLY A 435 -8.80 4.81 8.91
N SER A 436 -8.82 3.80 9.76
CA SER A 436 -7.93 2.64 9.67
C SER A 436 -8.33 1.70 8.53
N LEU A 437 -7.35 1.04 7.94
CA LEU A 437 -7.54 -0.06 6.97
C LEU A 437 -7.94 -1.39 7.64
N GLY A 438 -7.86 -1.47 8.96
CA GLY A 438 -7.95 -2.73 9.70
C GLY A 438 -6.71 -3.62 9.56
N GLY A 439 -6.72 -4.79 10.18
CA GLY A 439 -5.59 -5.72 10.21
C GLY A 439 -5.24 -6.28 8.84
N LYS A 440 -6.20 -6.94 8.18
CA LYS A 440 -6.00 -7.52 6.84
C LYS A 440 -5.65 -6.48 5.78
N GLY A 441 -6.28 -5.29 5.81
CA GLY A 441 -5.99 -4.20 4.89
C GLY A 441 -4.56 -3.69 5.02
N ARG A 442 -4.04 -3.57 6.25
CA ARG A 442 -2.63 -3.23 6.51
C ARG A 442 -1.69 -4.32 6.03
N GLY A 443 -2.02 -5.59 6.27
CA GLY A 443 -1.25 -6.74 5.78
C GLY A 443 -1.13 -6.78 4.26
N LEU A 444 -2.22 -6.50 3.53
CA LEU A 444 -2.23 -6.41 2.07
C LEU A 444 -1.37 -5.26 1.54
N ALA A 445 -1.48 -4.06 2.13
CA ALA A 445 -0.64 -2.92 1.77
C ALA A 445 0.85 -3.22 2.01
N PHE A 446 1.15 -3.95 3.07
CA PHE A 446 2.51 -4.39 3.41
C PHE A 446 3.04 -5.43 2.40
N LEU A 447 2.22 -6.42 2.00
CA LEU A 447 2.57 -7.37 0.94
C LEU A 447 2.86 -6.67 -0.39
N ASP A 448 2.02 -5.72 -0.79
CA ASP A 448 2.23 -4.93 -2.00
C ASP A 448 3.59 -4.23 -1.99
N ASN A 449 3.98 -3.68 -0.83
CA ASN A 449 5.29 -3.08 -0.65
C ASN A 449 6.43 -4.10 -0.74
N ILE A 450 6.31 -5.26 -0.08
CA ILE A 450 7.31 -6.34 -0.15
C ILE A 450 7.53 -6.77 -1.60
N ILE A 451 6.45 -7.03 -2.35
CA ILE A 451 6.54 -7.46 -3.75
C ILE A 451 7.27 -6.42 -4.59
N LYS A 452 6.89 -5.15 -4.47
CA LYS A 452 7.42 -4.07 -5.31
C LYS A 452 8.86 -3.67 -4.97
N THR A 453 9.31 -3.92 -3.73
CA THR A 453 10.68 -3.59 -3.31
C THR A 453 11.69 -4.71 -3.57
N ASN A 454 11.23 -5.94 -3.84
CA ASN A 454 12.09 -7.10 -4.06
C ASN A 454 12.09 -7.55 -5.52
N THR A 455 13.12 -7.18 -6.26
CA THR A 455 13.30 -7.52 -7.68
C THR A 455 13.44 -9.02 -7.94
N GLU A 456 13.69 -9.83 -6.91
CA GLU A 456 13.79 -11.28 -7.03
C GLU A 456 12.48 -11.93 -7.51
N PHE A 457 11.33 -11.31 -7.28
CA PHE A 457 10.05 -11.79 -7.81
C PHE A 457 9.93 -11.63 -9.34
N GLU A 458 10.81 -10.89 -9.97
CA GLU A 458 10.78 -10.60 -11.40
C GLU A 458 11.72 -11.46 -12.25
N GLN A 459 12.32 -12.51 -11.69
CA GLN A 459 13.36 -13.32 -12.34
C GLN A 459 12.82 -14.21 -13.48
N TRP A 460 11.52 -14.54 -13.46
CA TRP A 460 10.93 -15.47 -14.43
C TRP A 460 10.10 -14.75 -15.48
N GLN A 461 10.43 -14.99 -16.75
CA GLN A 461 9.67 -14.42 -17.85
C GLN A 461 8.28 -15.07 -17.95
N GLY A 462 7.22 -14.26 -18.12
CA GLY A 462 5.85 -14.75 -18.19
C GLY A 462 5.22 -15.09 -16.84
N VAL A 463 5.93 -14.83 -15.73
CA VAL A 463 5.43 -15.00 -14.36
C VAL A 463 5.29 -13.65 -13.69
N SER A 464 4.16 -13.40 -13.05
CA SER A 464 3.92 -12.19 -12.26
C SER A 464 3.60 -12.54 -10.81
N VAL A 465 4.10 -11.70 -9.87
CA VAL A 465 3.73 -11.77 -8.45
C VAL A 465 3.08 -10.46 -8.07
N GLN A 466 1.90 -10.51 -7.48
CA GLN A 466 1.13 -9.31 -7.14
C GLN A 466 0.09 -9.59 -6.06
N ILE A 467 -0.52 -8.54 -5.51
CA ILE A 467 -1.77 -8.67 -4.77
C ILE A 467 -2.95 -8.53 -5.75
N PRO A 468 -4.11 -9.13 -5.49
CA PRO A 468 -5.31 -8.85 -6.28
C PRO A 468 -5.71 -7.38 -6.15
N LYS A 469 -6.37 -6.83 -7.15
CA LYS A 469 -6.85 -5.46 -7.09
C LYS A 469 -7.79 -5.27 -5.89
N THR A 470 -7.49 -4.27 -5.07
CA THR A 470 -8.07 -4.10 -3.75
C THR A 470 -8.51 -2.65 -3.53
N LEU A 471 -9.73 -2.48 -3.05
CA LEU A 471 -10.27 -1.22 -2.55
C LEU A 471 -10.71 -1.41 -1.10
N VAL A 472 -10.23 -0.56 -0.18
CA VAL A 472 -10.55 -0.67 1.25
C VAL A 472 -11.45 0.48 1.67
N LEU A 473 -12.61 0.16 2.24
CA LEU A 473 -13.45 1.10 2.97
C LEU A 473 -12.91 1.20 4.40
N CYS A 474 -12.38 2.37 4.77
CA CYS A 474 -11.79 2.59 6.08
C CYS A 474 -12.84 2.59 7.21
N THR A 475 -12.39 2.48 8.45
CA THR A 475 -13.26 2.37 9.63
C THR A 475 -14.16 3.58 9.87
N ASP A 476 -13.81 4.76 9.39
CA ASP A 476 -14.67 5.96 9.45
C ASP A 476 -15.94 5.85 8.59
N ILE A 477 -15.92 5.05 7.53
CA ILE A 477 -17.11 4.74 6.73
C ILE A 477 -18.08 3.85 7.54
N PHE A 478 -17.55 2.92 8.32
CA PHE A 478 -18.35 2.12 9.26
C PHE A 478 -19.00 3.00 10.33
N ASP A 479 -18.24 3.90 10.96
CA ASP A 479 -18.76 4.85 11.94
C ASP A 479 -19.93 5.68 11.36
N GLN A 480 -19.72 6.27 10.16
CA GLN A 480 -20.74 7.04 9.44
C GLN A 480 -22.01 6.22 9.17
N PHE A 481 -21.86 4.94 8.76
CA PHE A 481 -22.97 4.04 8.51
C PHE A 481 -23.76 3.73 9.80
N MET A 482 -23.06 3.40 10.88
CA MET A 482 -23.67 3.07 12.17
C MET A 482 -24.39 4.27 12.79
N GLU A 483 -23.78 5.46 12.75
CA GLU A 483 -24.35 6.70 13.31
C GLU A 483 -25.53 7.21 12.48
N LYS A 484 -25.39 7.28 11.14
CA LYS A 484 -26.46 7.77 10.24
C LYS A 484 -27.74 6.97 10.41
N ASN A 485 -27.63 5.65 10.58
CA ASN A 485 -28.78 4.74 10.68
C ASN A 485 -29.14 4.40 12.12
N ASN A 486 -28.46 4.96 13.13
CA ASN A 486 -28.71 4.71 14.55
C ASN A 486 -28.77 3.22 14.91
N LEU A 487 -27.76 2.43 14.43
CA LEU A 487 -27.78 0.97 14.52
C LEU A 487 -27.19 0.40 15.81
N TYR A 488 -26.45 1.17 16.61
CA TYR A 488 -25.76 0.64 17.80
C TYR A 488 -26.71 -0.02 18.81
N HIS A 489 -27.91 0.53 19.01
CA HIS A 489 -28.88 -0.03 19.95
C HIS A 489 -29.45 -1.38 19.50
N ILE A 490 -29.58 -1.61 18.17
CA ILE A 490 -29.99 -2.88 17.58
C ILE A 490 -28.84 -3.87 17.66
N ALA A 491 -27.66 -3.43 17.24
CA ALA A 491 -26.45 -4.24 17.19
C ALA A 491 -26.05 -4.83 18.55
N LEU A 492 -26.20 -4.07 19.63
CA LEU A 492 -25.90 -4.49 21.01
C LEU A 492 -27.04 -5.24 21.70
N SER A 493 -28.23 -5.33 21.08
CA SER A 493 -29.37 -6.06 21.64
C SER A 493 -29.21 -7.60 21.53
N ASN A 494 -30.02 -8.33 22.26
CA ASN A 494 -30.02 -9.81 22.29
C ASN A 494 -31.06 -10.41 21.31
N ILE A 495 -31.07 -9.93 20.06
CA ILE A 495 -31.90 -10.49 18.97
C ILE A 495 -31.07 -11.50 18.15
N SER A 496 -31.76 -12.26 17.28
CA SER A 496 -31.10 -13.26 16.43
C SER A 496 -30.17 -12.63 15.39
N ASP A 497 -29.20 -13.38 14.89
CA ASP A 497 -28.25 -12.91 13.86
C ASP A 497 -28.99 -12.55 12.58
N GLU A 498 -30.06 -13.25 12.22
CA GLU A 498 -30.92 -12.95 11.08
C GLU A 498 -31.67 -11.61 11.25
N GLU A 499 -32.14 -11.30 12.45
CA GLU A 499 -32.77 -10.01 12.74
C GLU A 499 -31.77 -8.86 12.67
N ILE A 500 -30.56 -9.05 13.22
CA ILE A 500 -29.46 -8.07 13.08
C ILE A 500 -29.19 -7.83 11.60
N LEU A 501 -28.95 -8.88 10.81
CA LEU A 501 -28.68 -8.77 9.38
C LEU A 501 -29.81 -8.02 8.65
N ASN A 502 -31.07 -8.34 8.92
CA ASN A 502 -32.22 -7.69 8.29
C ASN A 502 -32.31 -6.18 8.59
N HIS A 503 -31.93 -5.75 9.79
CA HIS A 503 -31.85 -4.33 10.12
C HIS A 503 -30.72 -3.63 9.35
N PHE A 504 -29.54 -4.26 9.26
CA PHE A 504 -28.40 -3.71 8.53
C PHE A 504 -28.65 -3.66 7.01
N LEU A 505 -29.30 -4.65 6.43
CA LEU A 505 -29.64 -4.64 4.99
C LEU A 505 -30.60 -3.51 4.62
N LYS A 506 -31.50 -3.10 5.52
CA LYS A 506 -32.43 -1.97 5.31
C LYS A 506 -31.78 -0.61 5.48
N ALA A 507 -30.62 -0.55 6.12
CA ALA A 507 -29.90 0.69 6.37
C ALA A 507 -29.21 1.21 5.10
N GLU A 508 -28.95 2.53 5.04
CA GLU A 508 -28.36 3.20 3.87
C GLU A 508 -26.86 3.45 4.05
N LEU A 509 -26.06 3.03 3.09
CA LEU A 509 -24.68 3.44 2.96
C LEU A 509 -24.55 4.92 2.53
N PRO A 510 -23.39 5.57 2.71
CA PRO A 510 -23.14 6.91 2.16
C PRO A 510 -23.32 6.93 0.62
N HIS A 511 -24.19 7.82 0.10
CA HIS A 511 -24.53 7.83 -1.32
C HIS A 511 -23.35 8.03 -2.28
N GLN A 512 -22.30 8.69 -1.85
CA GLN A 512 -21.10 8.94 -2.65
C GLN A 512 -20.39 7.65 -3.06
N LEU A 513 -20.53 6.57 -2.29
CA LEU A 513 -19.87 5.29 -2.54
C LEU A 513 -20.34 4.59 -3.83
N ARG A 514 -21.63 4.80 -4.24
CA ARG A 514 -22.16 4.14 -5.46
C ARG A 514 -21.36 4.50 -6.71
N GLU A 515 -21.02 5.76 -6.90
CA GLU A 515 -20.21 6.20 -8.05
C GLU A 515 -18.77 5.68 -7.97
N ASP A 516 -18.21 5.58 -6.77
CA ASP A 516 -16.88 5.03 -6.55
C ASP A 516 -16.86 3.52 -6.87
N PHE A 517 -17.89 2.79 -6.47
CA PHE A 517 -18.07 1.38 -6.80
C PHE A 517 -18.21 1.12 -8.30
N ILE A 518 -18.97 1.96 -9.02
CA ILE A 518 -19.06 1.88 -10.49
C ILE A 518 -17.68 2.02 -11.14
N THR A 519 -16.86 2.93 -10.63
CA THR A 519 -15.50 3.11 -11.15
C THR A 519 -14.61 1.91 -10.84
N PHE A 520 -14.74 1.34 -9.65
CA PHE A 520 -14.03 0.11 -9.28
C PHE A 520 -14.44 -1.07 -10.19
N PHE A 521 -15.75 -1.26 -10.46
CA PHE A 521 -16.24 -2.31 -11.35
C PHE A 521 -15.71 -2.18 -12.78
N LYS A 522 -15.60 -0.96 -13.31
CA LYS A 522 -15.02 -0.73 -14.64
C LYS A 522 -13.54 -1.12 -14.73
N ALA A 523 -12.84 -1.11 -13.60
CA ALA A 523 -11.43 -1.46 -13.52
C ALA A 523 -11.20 -2.94 -13.17
N THR A 524 -12.26 -3.71 -12.86
CA THR A 524 -12.23 -5.14 -12.50
C THR A 524 -13.04 -5.95 -13.50
N ASN A 525 -12.64 -7.19 -13.74
CA ASN A 525 -13.33 -8.11 -14.67
C ASN A 525 -13.61 -9.48 -14.04
N THR A 526 -13.34 -9.65 -12.76
CA THR A 526 -13.50 -10.91 -12.03
C THR A 526 -14.50 -10.72 -10.89
N PRO A 527 -15.04 -11.79 -10.31
CA PRO A 527 -15.83 -11.71 -9.09
C PRO A 527 -15.11 -10.94 -7.99
N ILE A 528 -15.85 -10.36 -7.07
CA ILE A 528 -15.32 -9.54 -5.98
C ILE A 528 -15.59 -10.23 -4.64
N ALA A 529 -14.54 -10.37 -3.82
CA ALA A 529 -14.63 -10.77 -2.43
C ALA A 529 -14.79 -9.53 -1.55
N ILE A 530 -15.76 -9.55 -0.66
CA ILE A 530 -16.04 -8.53 0.34
C ILE A 530 -15.64 -9.12 1.68
N ARG A 531 -14.46 -8.70 2.17
CA ARG A 531 -13.80 -9.28 3.34
C ARG A 531 -13.81 -8.32 4.51
N SER A 532 -13.99 -8.83 5.69
CA SER A 532 -13.78 -8.10 6.94
C SER A 532 -12.33 -7.68 7.12
N SER A 533 -12.09 -6.54 7.73
CA SER A 533 -10.79 -6.07 8.17
C SER A 533 -10.95 -5.23 9.44
N SER A 534 -11.14 -5.90 10.56
CA SER A 534 -11.31 -5.22 11.83
C SER A 534 -9.98 -4.71 12.39
N LEU A 535 -10.06 -3.84 13.40
CA LEU A 535 -8.85 -3.35 14.08
C LEU A 535 -8.12 -4.45 14.84
N LEU A 536 -8.85 -5.46 15.31
CA LEU A 536 -8.33 -6.58 16.09
C LEU A 536 -7.91 -7.78 15.24
N GLU A 537 -8.39 -7.87 13.98
CA GLU A 537 -7.91 -8.89 13.04
C GLU A 537 -6.42 -8.71 12.77
N ASP A 538 -5.68 -9.81 12.81
CA ASP A 538 -4.22 -9.84 12.66
C ASP A 538 -3.45 -9.03 13.73
N ALA A 539 -4.07 -8.79 14.89
CA ALA A 539 -3.40 -8.20 16.04
C ALA A 539 -2.31 -9.14 16.58
N HIS A 540 -1.22 -8.56 17.08
CA HIS A 540 -0.03 -9.32 17.51
C HIS A 540 -0.25 -10.27 18.68
N TYR A 541 -1.32 -10.11 19.44
CA TYR A 541 -1.54 -10.84 20.70
C TYR A 541 -2.77 -11.73 20.71
N GLN A 542 -3.79 -11.39 19.92
CA GLN A 542 -5.08 -12.12 19.90
C GLN A 542 -5.73 -11.98 18.52
N PRO A 543 -5.36 -12.78 17.51
CA PRO A 543 -5.95 -12.67 16.17
C PRO A 543 -7.39 -13.16 16.14
N PHE A 544 -8.26 -12.34 15.56
CA PHE A 544 -9.66 -12.62 15.30
C PHE A 544 -9.82 -13.30 13.93
N ALA A 545 -9.42 -14.54 13.78
CA ALA A 545 -9.47 -15.22 12.49
C ALA A 545 -10.78 -16.00 12.30
N GLY A 546 -11.46 -15.81 11.15
CA GLY A 546 -12.62 -16.58 10.75
C GLY A 546 -13.92 -16.32 11.54
N ILE A 547 -13.99 -15.20 12.26
CA ILE A 547 -15.16 -14.84 13.08
C ILE A 547 -16.15 -14.00 12.28
N TYR A 548 -15.62 -13.10 11.43
CA TYR A 548 -16.44 -12.20 10.64
C TYR A 548 -16.67 -12.74 9.23
N SER A 549 -17.80 -12.36 8.64
CA SER A 549 -18.25 -12.86 7.33
C SER A 549 -17.38 -12.36 6.17
N THR A 550 -17.28 -13.21 5.14
CA THR A 550 -16.65 -12.90 3.85
C THR A 550 -17.59 -13.33 2.72
N TYR A 551 -18.15 -12.37 2.01
CA TYR A 551 -19.01 -12.63 0.85
C TYR A 551 -18.23 -12.57 -0.46
N MET A 552 -18.67 -13.33 -1.45
CA MET A 552 -18.16 -13.25 -2.81
C MET A 552 -19.31 -12.97 -3.77
N ILE A 553 -19.19 -11.97 -4.62
CA ILE A 553 -20.21 -11.62 -5.61
C ILE A 553 -19.68 -11.84 -7.04
N PRO A 554 -20.50 -12.34 -7.97
CA PRO A 554 -20.11 -12.48 -9.37
C PRO A 554 -19.95 -11.12 -10.04
N HIS A 555 -19.13 -11.07 -11.10
CA HIS A 555 -19.06 -9.87 -11.95
C HIS A 555 -20.18 -9.94 -13.00
N LEU A 556 -21.12 -9.00 -12.93
CA LEU A 556 -22.32 -8.97 -13.78
C LEU A 556 -22.25 -7.81 -14.77
N ASN A 557 -22.93 -7.98 -15.91
CA ASN A 557 -23.12 -6.88 -16.88
C ASN A 557 -24.17 -5.87 -16.41
N ASP A 558 -25.11 -6.28 -15.55
CA ASP A 558 -26.07 -5.39 -14.90
C ASP A 558 -25.43 -4.69 -13.72
N GLN A 559 -25.07 -3.41 -13.92
CA GLN A 559 -24.38 -2.59 -12.91
C GLN A 559 -25.26 -2.32 -11.69
N GLU A 560 -26.57 -2.13 -11.84
CA GLU A 560 -27.44 -1.84 -10.70
C GLU A 560 -27.58 -3.06 -9.80
N LEU A 561 -27.80 -4.24 -10.39
CA LEU A 561 -27.85 -5.47 -9.64
C LEU A 561 -26.52 -5.76 -8.91
N MET A 562 -25.40 -5.53 -9.59
CA MET A 562 -24.07 -5.71 -8.98
C MET A 562 -23.81 -4.74 -7.83
N LEU A 563 -24.29 -3.48 -7.95
CA LEU A 563 -24.22 -2.49 -6.87
C LEU A 563 -25.07 -2.91 -5.67
N ASP A 564 -26.30 -3.36 -5.89
CA ASP A 564 -27.19 -3.79 -4.82
C ASP A 564 -26.63 -5.02 -4.08
N MET A 565 -26.02 -5.95 -4.81
CA MET A 565 -25.32 -7.10 -4.21
C MET A 565 -24.11 -6.66 -3.40
N LEU A 566 -23.29 -5.72 -3.91
CA LEU A 566 -22.13 -5.21 -3.21
C LEU A 566 -22.53 -4.47 -1.92
N GLU A 567 -23.53 -3.58 -2.00
CA GLU A 567 -24.01 -2.87 -0.82
C GLU A 567 -24.54 -3.84 0.24
N SER A 568 -25.28 -4.88 -0.18
CA SER A 568 -25.80 -5.90 0.72
C SER A 568 -24.67 -6.71 1.37
N ALA A 569 -23.63 -7.07 0.61
CA ALA A 569 -22.47 -7.77 1.15
C ALA A 569 -21.68 -6.91 2.16
N ILE A 570 -21.47 -5.62 1.89
CA ILE A 570 -20.82 -4.70 2.83
C ILE A 570 -21.62 -4.59 4.12
N LYS A 571 -22.96 -4.44 4.03
CA LYS A 571 -23.85 -4.39 5.19
C LYS A 571 -23.83 -5.72 5.98
N GLY A 572 -23.72 -6.84 5.28
CA GLY A 572 -23.57 -8.17 5.89
C GLY A 572 -22.26 -8.31 6.68
N VAL A 573 -21.14 -7.82 6.11
CA VAL A 573 -19.85 -7.77 6.83
C VAL A 573 -19.97 -6.88 8.07
N TYR A 574 -20.58 -5.70 7.97
CA TYR A 574 -20.80 -4.83 9.13
C TYR A 574 -21.68 -5.49 10.19
N ALA A 575 -22.73 -6.21 9.80
CA ALA A 575 -23.63 -6.93 10.72
C ALA A 575 -22.89 -8.05 11.47
N SER A 576 -21.93 -8.74 10.81
CA SER A 576 -21.22 -9.88 11.38
C SER A 576 -20.38 -9.52 12.62
N VAL A 577 -20.02 -8.24 12.81
CA VAL A 577 -19.39 -7.75 14.04
C VAL A 577 -20.24 -8.06 15.27
N TYR A 578 -21.54 -8.05 15.13
CA TYR A 578 -22.52 -8.14 16.22
C TYR A 578 -23.25 -9.47 16.30
N TYR A 579 -22.83 -10.48 15.53
CA TYR A 579 -23.39 -11.83 15.62
C TYR A 579 -23.02 -12.51 16.93
N LYS A 580 -23.77 -13.53 17.27
CA LYS A 580 -23.63 -14.27 18.55
C LYS A 580 -22.19 -14.77 18.75
N ASP A 581 -21.59 -15.37 17.72
CA ASP A 581 -20.22 -15.90 17.78
C ASP A 581 -19.19 -14.78 18.01
N SER A 582 -19.37 -13.63 17.36
CA SER A 582 -18.50 -12.44 17.55
C SER A 582 -18.63 -11.87 18.95
N LYS A 583 -19.85 -11.73 19.48
CA LYS A 583 -20.12 -11.28 20.86
C LYS A 583 -19.51 -12.22 21.89
N ALA A 584 -19.67 -13.54 21.70
CA ALA A 584 -19.10 -14.55 22.60
C ALA A 584 -17.55 -14.47 22.61
N TYR A 585 -16.94 -14.30 21.43
CA TYR A 585 -15.50 -14.18 21.31
C TYR A 585 -14.96 -12.91 22.00
N MET A 586 -15.62 -11.77 21.81
CA MET A 586 -15.25 -10.51 22.47
C MET A 586 -15.32 -10.63 23.99
N THR A 587 -16.36 -11.28 24.50
CA THR A 587 -16.51 -11.53 25.94
C THR A 587 -15.38 -12.41 26.48
N ALA A 588 -15.01 -13.47 25.75
CA ALA A 588 -13.93 -14.38 26.14
C ALA A 588 -12.55 -13.71 26.13
N THR A 589 -12.36 -12.68 25.33
CA THR A 589 -11.07 -11.97 25.19
C THR A 589 -10.96 -10.68 26.02
N SER A 590 -11.96 -10.36 26.83
CA SER A 590 -12.05 -9.12 27.62
C SER A 590 -12.00 -7.84 26.77
N ASN A 591 -12.30 -7.93 25.49
CA ASN A 591 -12.42 -6.79 24.59
C ASN A 591 -13.81 -6.17 24.66
N VAL A 592 -13.90 -4.89 24.40
CA VAL A 592 -15.17 -4.14 24.47
C VAL A 592 -15.73 -4.02 23.06
N ILE A 593 -16.87 -4.68 22.80
CA ILE A 593 -17.46 -4.81 21.46
C ILE A 593 -17.86 -3.48 20.83
N ASP A 594 -18.20 -2.47 21.62
CA ASP A 594 -18.55 -1.13 21.14
C ASP A 594 -17.32 -0.32 20.68
N GLN A 595 -16.10 -0.78 20.97
CA GLN A 595 -14.85 -0.21 20.49
C GLN A 595 -14.34 -0.87 19.20
N GLU A 596 -14.93 -2.00 18.78
CA GLU A 596 -14.57 -2.68 17.55
C GLU A 596 -15.09 -1.91 16.34
N LYS A 597 -14.17 -1.61 15.42
CA LYS A 597 -14.47 -0.89 14.17
C LYS A 597 -14.06 -1.72 12.98
N MET A 598 -14.94 -1.77 11.99
CA MET A 598 -14.79 -2.62 10.82
C MET A 598 -14.43 -1.80 9.58
N ALA A 599 -13.27 -2.06 9.02
CA ALA A 599 -12.98 -1.73 7.62
C ALA A 599 -13.43 -2.89 6.72
N VAL A 600 -13.75 -2.61 5.47
CA VAL A 600 -14.17 -3.63 4.50
C VAL A 600 -13.23 -3.60 3.31
N ILE A 601 -12.75 -4.78 2.92
CA ILE A 601 -11.89 -4.97 1.75
C ILE A 601 -12.75 -5.48 0.61
N LEU A 602 -12.76 -4.72 -0.50
CA LEU A 602 -13.29 -5.15 -1.80
C LEU A 602 -12.10 -5.61 -2.64
N GLN A 603 -12.05 -6.89 -2.96
CA GLN A 603 -10.88 -7.50 -3.61
C GLN A 603 -11.29 -8.39 -4.75
N GLU A 604 -10.60 -8.31 -5.90
CA GLU A 604 -10.77 -9.27 -6.99
C GLU A 604 -10.53 -10.69 -6.50
N VAL A 605 -11.45 -11.61 -6.81
CA VAL A 605 -11.24 -13.04 -6.58
C VAL A 605 -10.27 -13.56 -7.63
N VAL A 606 -9.26 -14.27 -7.18
CA VAL A 606 -8.30 -14.93 -8.07
C VAL A 606 -8.91 -16.20 -8.63
N GLY A 607 -8.84 -16.40 -9.95
CA GLY A 607 -9.37 -17.58 -10.60
C GLY A 607 -9.55 -17.40 -12.09
N LYS A 608 -10.18 -18.39 -12.69
CA LYS A 608 -10.60 -18.42 -14.10
C LYS A 608 -12.05 -18.88 -14.20
N ASN A 609 -12.73 -18.45 -15.26
CA ASN A 609 -14.06 -18.92 -15.59
C ASN A 609 -13.99 -20.33 -16.19
N TYR A 610 -14.77 -21.24 -15.64
CA TYR A 610 -14.99 -22.58 -16.14
C TYR A 610 -16.50 -22.78 -16.22
N ASP A 611 -17.08 -22.59 -17.40
CA ASP A 611 -18.53 -22.51 -17.61
C ASP A 611 -19.18 -21.43 -16.70
N HIS A 612 -19.91 -21.87 -15.69
CA HIS A 612 -20.51 -20.97 -14.69
C HIS A 612 -19.81 -21.02 -13.32
N TYR A 613 -18.68 -21.73 -13.22
CA TYR A 613 -17.86 -21.77 -12.01
C TYR A 613 -16.61 -20.91 -12.15
N PHE A 614 -16.17 -20.33 -11.02
CA PHE A 614 -14.97 -19.53 -10.95
C PHE A 614 -14.07 -20.00 -9.81
N TYR A 615 -12.82 -20.37 -10.14
CA TYR A 615 -11.84 -20.78 -9.13
C TYR A 615 -10.39 -20.68 -9.67
N PRO A 616 -9.36 -20.57 -8.79
CA PRO A 616 -7.95 -20.58 -9.19
C PRO A 616 -7.44 -22.01 -9.48
N THR A 617 -6.34 -22.08 -10.22
CA THR A 617 -5.65 -23.37 -10.47
C THR A 617 -5.11 -23.95 -9.17
N ILE A 618 -4.51 -23.11 -8.30
CA ILE A 618 -3.94 -23.50 -7.01
C ILE A 618 -4.30 -22.43 -6.00
N SER A 619 -4.70 -22.84 -4.81
CA SER A 619 -4.70 -22.02 -3.59
C SER A 619 -3.78 -22.64 -2.57
N GLY A 620 -3.21 -21.82 -1.69
CA GLY A 620 -2.33 -22.33 -0.64
C GLY A 620 -2.20 -21.41 0.55
N VAL A 621 -1.65 -22.00 1.60
CA VAL A 621 -1.22 -21.33 2.83
C VAL A 621 0.24 -21.70 3.08
N LEU A 622 1.11 -20.69 3.09
CA LEU A 622 2.54 -20.81 3.38
C LEU A 622 2.79 -20.40 4.83
N ARG A 623 3.52 -21.21 5.56
CA ARG A 623 4.01 -20.92 6.92
C ARG A 623 5.52 -20.90 6.94
N SER A 624 6.12 -19.93 7.58
CA SER A 624 7.56 -19.84 7.73
C SER A 624 8.12 -20.78 8.80
N ILE A 625 7.27 -21.49 9.53
CA ILE A 625 7.65 -22.55 10.47
C ILE A 625 6.95 -23.83 10.06
N ASN A 626 7.73 -24.89 9.95
CA ASN A 626 7.27 -26.26 9.75
C ASN A 626 7.26 -26.99 11.10
N TYR A 627 6.11 -27.16 11.69
CA TYR A 627 5.98 -27.88 12.98
C TYR A 627 6.08 -29.39 12.85
N TYR A 628 6.15 -29.93 11.64
CA TYR A 628 6.28 -31.37 11.37
C TYR A 628 7.24 -31.61 10.19
N PRO A 629 8.54 -31.37 10.38
CA PRO A 629 9.53 -31.62 9.34
C PRO A 629 9.60 -33.11 8.99
N ILE A 630 9.76 -33.44 7.70
CA ILE A 630 9.81 -34.80 7.18
C ILE A 630 11.19 -35.02 6.56
N GLY A 631 11.84 -36.11 6.95
CA GLY A 631 13.14 -36.51 6.38
C GLY A 631 14.23 -35.49 6.67
N ASN A 632 14.68 -34.75 5.64
CA ASN A 632 15.76 -33.76 5.77
C ASN A 632 15.23 -32.31 5.97
N GLU A 633 13.92 -32.11 6.08
CA GLU A 633 13.33 -30.79 6.33
C GLU A 633 13.70 -30.28 7.71
N THR A 634 13.84 -28.96 7.85
CA THR A 634 13.99 -28.28 9.14
C THR A 634 12.76 -27.43 9.47
N ALA A 635 12.58 -27.08 10.73
CA ALA A 635 11.45 -26.28 11.18
C ALA A 635 11.46 -24.88 10.52
N GLU A 636 12.62 -24.29 10.29
CA GLU A 636 12.81 -22.94 9.75
C GLU A 636 12.57 -22.86 8.23
N GLU A 637 12.60 -23.98 7.51
CA GLU A 637 12.36 -24.03 6.07
C GLU A 637 10.88 -23.81 5.70
N GLY A 638 10.01 -23.86 6.68
CA GLY A 638 8.59 -23.64 6.49
C GLY A 638 7.87 -24.74 5.73
N VAL A 639 6.58 -24.54 5.52
CA VAL A 639 5.71 -25.51 4.86
C VAL A 639 4.57 -24.80 4.12
N ALA A 640 4.15 -25.33 2.96
CA ALA A 640 2.99 -24.89 2.22
C ALA A 640 1.92 -25.99 2.17
N SER A 641 0.66 -25.62 2.37
CA SER A 641 -0.52 -26.44 2.10
C SER A 641 -1.13 -26.01 0.79
N LEU A 642 -1.26 -26.94 -0.17
CA LEU A 642 -1.76 -26.66 -1.52
C LEU A 642 -3.10 -27.35 -1.76
N ALA A 643 -4.01 -26.67 -2.47
CA ALA A 643 -5.29 -27.23 -2.92
C ALA A 643 -5.70 -26.68 -4.28
N LEU A 644 -6.49 -27.45 -5.03
CA LEU A 644 -7.26 -26.99 -6.19
C LEU A 644 -8.48 -26.19 -5.69
N GLY A 645 -8.82 -25.12 -6.39
CA GLY A 645 -10.02 -24.33 -6.10
C GLY A 645 -9.81 -23.20 -5.12
N LEU A 646 -10.90 -22.67 -4.55
CA LEU A 646 -10.87 -21.53 -3.63
C LEU A 646 -10.17 -21.87 -2.32
N GLY A 647 -9.36 -20.93 -1.82
CA GLY A 647 -8.58 -21.08 -0.58
C GLY A 647 -9.40 -21.32 0.68
N LYS A 648 -10.67 -20.95 0.69
CA LYS A 648 -11.63 -21.29 1.77
C LYS A 648 -11.67 -22.80 2.08
N TYR A 649 -11.46 -23.65 1.06
CA TYR A 649 -11.37 -25.09 1.25
C TYR A 649 -10.23 -25.51 2.21
N ILE A 650 -9.09 -24.82 2.14
CA ILE A 650 -7.94 -25.05 3.05
C ILE A 650 -8.28 -24.60 4.47
N VAL A 651 -8.87 -23.43 4.57
CA VAL A 651 -9.23 -22.80 5.84
C VAL A 651 -10.29 -23.59 6.59
N ASP A 652 -11.26 -24.17 5.87
CA ASP A 652 -12.31 -25.02 6.42
C ASP A 652 -11.82 -26.44 6.76
N GLY A 653 -10.52 -26.71 6.62
CA GLY A 653 -9.89 -27.98 7.01
C GLY A 653 -10.00 -29.09 5.96
N GLY A 654 -10.23 -28.75 4.69
CA GLY A 654 -10.23 -29.72 3.59
C GLY A 654 -8.88 -30.43 3.42
N LEU A 655 -8.87 -31.56 2.71
CA LEU A 655 -7.64 -32.31 2.39
C LEU A 655 -6.74 -31.48 1.47
N THR A 656 -5.53 -31.16 1.92
CA THR A 656 -4.54 -30.38 1.17
C THR A 656 -3.26 -31.19 0.95
N LEU A 657 -2.51 -30.89 -0.08
CA LEU A 657 -1.17 -31.42 -0.23
C LEU A 657 -0.20 -30.56 0.57
N ARG A 658 0.57 -31.20 1.45
CA ARG A 658 1.58 -30.55 2.28
C ARG A 658 2.96 -30.72 1.64
N VAL A 659 3.70 -29.62 1.49
CA VAL A 659 5.04 -29.63 0.88
C VAL A 659 5.93 -28.54 1.51
N SER A 660 7.20 -28.85 1.76
CA SER A 660 8.21 -27.82 2.03
C SER A 660 8.64 -27.18 0.69
N PRO A 661 8.59 -25.85 0.55
CA PRO A 661 9.09 -25.19 -0.67
C PRO A 661 10.57 -25.44 -0.95
N HIS A 662 11.38 -25.76 0.09
CA HIS A 662 12.78 -26.11 -0.03
C HIS A 662 13.02 -27.56 -0.52
N HIS A 663 12.03 -28.44 -0.31
CA HIS A 663 12.05 -29.85 -0.67
C HIS A 663 10.83 -30.25 -1.52
N PRO A 664 10.59 -29.63 -2.69
CA PRO A 664 9.35 -29.80 -3.45
C PRO A 664 9.13 -31.22 -3.99
N HIS A 665 10.17 -32.03 -4.04
CA HIS A 665 10.10 -33.44 -4.46
C HIS A 665 9.73 -34.40 -3.32
N GLN A 666 9.75 -33.94 -2.07
CA GLN A 666 9.47 -34.78 -0.89
C GLN A 666 8.02 -34.54 -0.44
N VAL A 667 7.09 -35.28 -1.02
CA VAL A 667 5.67 -35.19 -0.69
C VAL A 667 5.22 -36.54 -0.11
N LEU A 668 4.96 -36.58 1.19
CA LEU A 668 4.59 -37.81 1.90
C LEU A 668 3.28 -38.42 1.36
N GLN A 669 2.30 -37.59 1.05
CA GLN A 669 0.96 -38.01 0.60
C GLN A 669 0.96 -38.66 -0.79
N THR A 670 2.04 -38.53 -1.56
CA THR A 670 2.19 -39.17 -2.88
C THR A 670 3.32 -40.20 -2.91
N SER A 671 3.89 -40.53 -1.75
CA SER A 671 4.99 -41.51 -1.63
C SER A 671 4.57 -42.96 -1.87
N ASP A 672 3.30 -43.26 -1.63
CA ASP A 672 2.71 -44.60 -1.83
C ASP A 672 1.36 -44.46 -2.51
N THR A 673 0.99 -45.46 -3.33
CA THR A 673 -0.26 -45.45 -4.12
C THR A 673 -1.50 -45.48 -3.24
N GLU A 674 -1.50 -46.27 -2.17
CA GLU A 674 -2.63 -46.40 -1.26
C GLU A 674 -2.84 -45.10 -0.46
N ILE A 675 -1.75 -44.49 0.02
CA ILE A 675 -1.77 -43.21 0.70
C ILE A 675 -2.31 -42.13 -0.24
N ALA A 676 -1.81 -42.05 -1.46
CA ALA A 676 -2.21 -41.06 -2.45
C ALA A 676 -3.70 -41.16 -2.81
N LEU A 677 -4.25 -42.36 -2.90
CA LEU A 677 -5.67 -42.59 -3.19
C LEU A 677 -6.58 -42.14 -2.04
N ARG A 678 -6.10 -42.14 -0.82
CA ARG A 678 -6.85 -41.85 0.42
C ARG A 678 -6.66 -40.40 0.88
N GLU A 679 -5.42 -39.88 0.84
CA GLU A 679 -5.04 -38.63 1.51
C GLU A 679 -4.83 -37.44 0.54
N THR A 680 -5.22 -37.59 -0.72
CA THR A 680 -5.23 -36.46 -1.66
C THR A 680 -6.62 -35.88 -1.85
N GLN A 681 -6.68 -34.65 -2.29
CA GLN A 681 -7.91 -33.89 -2.47
C GLN A 681 -8.89 -34.59 -3.45
N THR A 682 -10.14 -34.76 -3.02
CA THR A 682 -11.22 -35.38 -3.82
C THR A 682 -12.33 -34.40 -4.17
N ARG A 683 -12.45 -33.29 -3.44
CA ARG A 683 -13.42 -32.21 -3.61
C ARG A 683 -12.71 -30.88 -3.56
N PHE A 684 -13.31 -29.83 -4.10
CA PHE A 684 -12.81 -28.48 -4.03
C PHE A 684 -13.96 -27.48 -4.01
N TYR A 685 -13.67 -26.24 -3.63
CA TYR A 685 -14.63 -25.14 -3.65
C TYR A 685 -14.50 -24.31 -4.92
N ALA A 686 -15.64 -23.96 -5.51
CA ALA A 686 -15.77 -23.04 -6.63
C ALA A 686 -16.91 -22.05 -6.39
N LEU A 687 -16.74 -20.83 -6.87
CA LEU A 687 -17.81 -19.84 -6.85
C LEU A 687 -18.78 -20.13 -8.00
N ASP A 688 -20.07 -20.22 -7.71
CA ASP A 688 -21.13 -20.35 -8.72
C ASP A 688 -21.57 -18.95 -9.19
N LEU A 689 -21.30 -18.64 -10.44
CA LEU A 689 -21.59 -17.34 -11.04
C LEU A 689 -23.08 -17.16 -11.38
N ASN A 690 -23.86 -18.24 -11.39
CA ASN A 690 -25.29 -18.24 -11.70
C ASN A 690 -26.18 -18.13 -10.44
N ASP A 691 -25.62 -18.34 -9.26
CA ASP A 691 -26.37 -18.24 -8.00
C ASP A 691 -26.52 -16.76 -7.57
N ILE A 692 -27.37 -16.03 -8.30
CA ILE A 692 -27.63 -14.60 -8.15
C ILE A 692 -28.88 -14.36 -7.29
N ASP A 693 -29.83 -15.30 -7.31
CA ASP A 693 -31.13 -15.17 -6.67
C ASP A 693 -31.14 -15.52 -5.18
N SER A 694 -29.98 -15.97 -4.66
CA SER A 694 -29.85 -16.27 -3.23
C SER A 694 -29.89 -15.00 -2.41
N LEU A 695 -30.83 -14.87 -1.51
CA LEU A 695 -30.88 -13.79 -0.53
C LEU A 695 -29.63 -13.85 0.35
N PHE A 696 -29.01 -12.70 0.61
CA PHE A 696 -27.92 -12.62 1.58
C PHE A 696 -28.38 -13.20 2.93
N LYS A 697 -27.57 -14.13 3.42
CA LYS A 697 -27.82 -14.87 4.66
C LYS A 697 -26.69 -14.61 5.66
N VAL A 698 -26.91 -15.03 6.89
CA VAL A 698 -25.85 -15.09 7.90
C VAL A 698 -24.72 -16.02 7.44
N ASP A 699 -25.06 -17.13 6.75
CA ASP A 699 -24.08 -17.96 6.05
C ASP A 699 -23.52 -17.24 4.82
N ASP A 700 -22.24 -16.89 4.88
CA ASP A 700 -21.50 -16.16 3.83
C ASP A 700 -21.07 -17.03 2.64
N GLY A 701 -21.20 -18.36 2.76
CA GLY A 701 -20.84 -19.33 1.72
C GLY A 701 -21.96 -19.71 0.76
N PHE A 702 -23.07 -18.99 0.72
CA PHE A 702 -24.31 -19.39 0.01
C PHE A 702 -24.09 -19.72 -1.48
N ASN A 703 -23.17 -19.08 -2.17
CA ASN A 703 -22.84 -19.29 -3.59
C ASN A 703 -21.52 -20.04 -3.82
N ILE A 704 -20.93 -20.60 -2.77
CA ILE A 704 -19.76 -21.47 -2.89
C ILE A 704 -20.25 -22.90 -3.00
N LYS A 705 -19.88 -23.57 -4.08
CA LYS A 705 -20.27 -24.97 -4.33
C LYS A 705 -19.10 -25.92 -4.09
N THR A 706 -19.39 -27.03 -3.48
CA THR A 706 -18.45 -28.14 -3.31
C THR A 706 -18.51 -29.05 -4.53
N LEU A 707 -17.50 -28.99 -5.38
CA LEU A 707 -17.37 -29.81 -6.59
C LEU A 707 -16.43 -30.99 -6.35
N ARG A 708 -16.60 -32.06 -7.11
CA ARG A 708 -15.66 -33.19 -7.13
C ARG A 708 -14.54 -32.93 -8.12
N VAL A 709 -13.34 -33.42 -7.85
CA VAL A 709 -12.17 -33.30 -8.77
C VAL A 709 -12.50 -33.79 -10.19
N LYS A 710 -13.40 -34.78 -10.30
CA LYS A 710 -13.86 -35.26 -11.60
C LYS A 710 -14.55 -34.18 -12.46
N GLU A 711 -15.23 -33.23 -11.85
CA GLU A 711 -15.88 -32.13 -12.58
C GLU A 711 -14.82 -31.18 -13.20
N ALA A 712 -13.68 -31.00 -12.50
CA ALA A 712 -12.57 -30.22 -13.01
C ALA A 712 -11.85 -30.83 -14.22
N GLU A 713 -12.03 -32.14 -14.51
CA GLU A 713 -11.48 -32.78 -15.72
C GLU A 713 -12.02 -32.12 -16.99
N ASN A 714 -13.31 -31.78 -17.01
CA ASN A 714 -13.95 -31.13 -18.15
C ASN A 714 -13.51 -29.67 -18.37
N HIS A 715 -13.01 -29.05 -17.30
CA HIS A 715 -12.57 -27.67 -17.30
C HIS A 715 -11.12 -27.48 -17.80
N GLY A 716 -10.34 -28.55 -17.97
CA GLY A 716 -8.93 -28.49 -18.33
C GLY A 716 -8.02 -27.93 -17.25
N SER A 717 -8.54 -27.68 -16.04
CA SER A 717 -7.79 -27.08 -14.93
C SER A 717 -6.79 -28.04 -14.28
N LEU A 718 -6.84 -29.33 -14.60
CA LEU A 718 -6.01 -30.37 -13.99
C LEU A 718 -4.67 -30.63 -14.70
N ASN A 719 -4.40 -30.01 -15.84
CA ASN A 719 -3.29 -30.35 -16.72
C ASN A 719 -1.91 -30.38 -16.04
N TYR A 720 -1.65 -29.45 -15.11
CA TYR A 720 -0.36 -29.30 -14.44
C TYR A 720 -0.36 -29.68 -12.95
N ILE A 721 -1.55 -29.98 -12.40
CA ILE A 721 -1.70 -30.21 -10.96
C ILE A 721 -2.14 -31.63 -10.62
N SER A 722 -2.42 -32.47 -11.63
CA SER A 722 -2.86 -33.83 -11.39
C SER A 722 -1.86 -34.88 -11.88
N SER A 723 -1.88 -36.03 -11.20
CA SER A 723 -1.40 -37.33 -11.69
C SER A 723 -2.60 -38.24 -11.95
N THR A 724 -2.39 -39.32 -12.70
CA THR A 724 -3.46 -40.24 -13.05
C THR A 724 -3.17 -41.64 -12.51
N TYR A 725 -4.08 -42.21 -11.71
CA TYR A 725 -4.00 -43.57 -11.24
C TYR A 725 -4.51 -44.53 -12.30
N ASP A 726 -3.62 -45.41 -12.73
CA ASP A 726 -3.94 -46.54 -13.64
C ASP A 726 -4.35 -47.76 -12.79
N ALA A 727 -5.62 -48.08 -12.83
CA ALA A 727 -6.18 -49.21 -12.04
C ALA A 727 -5.74 -50.61 -12.57
N TYR A 728 -5.31 -50.69 -13.85
CA TYR A 728 -4.85 -51.93 -14.41
C TYR A 728 -3.45 -52.29 -13.94
N ASP A 729 -2.54 -51.31 -14.00
CA ASP A 729 -1.15 -51.49 -13.58
C ASP A 729 -0.96 -51.19 -12.07
N GLN A 730 -1.97 -50.67 -11.39
CA GLN A 730 -1.96 -50.23 -9.97
C GLN A 730 -0.84 -49.22 -9.65
N ILE A 731 -0.54 -48.33 -10.59
CA ILE A 731 0.48 -47.30 -10.47
C ILE A 731 -0.10 -45.90 -10.65
N ILE A 732 0.55 -44.92 -10.12
CA ILE A 732 0.29 -43.49 -10.37
C ILE A 732 1.22 -43.04 -11.48
N ARG A 733 0.64 -42.61 -12.63
CA ARG A 733 1.37 -41.98 -13.73
C ARG A 733 1.38 -40.48 -13.53
N GLU A 734 2.56 -39.89 -13.63
CA GLU A 734 2.70 -38.43 -13.56
C GLU A 734 2.01 -37.76 -14.75
N GLY A 735 1.22 -36.68 -14.43
CA GLY A 735 0.51 -35.90 -15.40
C GLY A 735 -0.94 -36.34 -15.66
N PHE A 736 -1.61 -35.54 -16.48
CA PHE A 736 -3.00 -35.73 -16.83
C PHE A 736 -3.11 -36.71 -18.06
N TYR A 737 -3.78 -37.84 -17.84
CA TYR A 737 -4.16 -38.78 -18.90
C TYR A 737 -5.67 -38.89 -18.92
N PRO A 738 -6.34 -39.00 -20.10
CA PRO A 738 -7.81 -39.03 -20.20
C PRO A 738 -8.46 -40.19 -19.44
N GLN A 739 -7.82 -41.35 -19.35
CA GLN A 739 -8.33 -42.53 -18.65
C GLN A 739 -7.68 -42.68 -17.28
N GLY A 740 -8.45 -43.14 -16.30
CA GLY A 740 -7.99 -43.35 -14.92
C GLY A 740 -8.44 -42.27 -13.93
N ARG A 741 -8.32 -42.57 -12.61
CA ARG A 741 -8.70 -41.65 -11.52
C ARG A 741 -7.66 -40.55 -11.40
N LYS A 742 -8.08 -39.31 -11.33
CA LYS A 742 -7.18 -38.16 -11.08
C LYS A 742 -6.85 -38.02 -9.61
N ILE A 743 -5.59 -37.75 -9.36
CA ILE A 743 -5.01 -37.49 -8.04
C ILE A 743 -4.41 -36.10 -8.08
N ILE A 744 -4.79 -35.23 -7.17
CA ILE A 744 -4.23 -33.86 -7.05
C ILE A 744 -2.87 -33.97 -6.37
N SER A 745 -1.82 -34.02 -7.17
CA SER A 745 -0.43 -34.24 -6.76
C SER A 745 0.47 -33.02 -6.92
N PHE A 746 0.04 -32.03 -7.70
CA PHE A 746 0.83 -30.86 -8.14
C PHE A 746 2.19 -31.21 -8.76
N THR A 747 2.35 -32.43 -9.27
CA THR A 747 3.63 -32.94 -9.81
C THR A 747 4.18 -32.07 -10.93
N GLY A 748 3.33 -31.56 -11.84
CA GLY A 748 3.76 -30.64 -12.90
C GLY A 748 4.42 -29.36 -12.38
N VAL A 749 3.96 -28.86 -11.27
CA VAL A 749 4.49 -27.63 -10.63
C VAL A 749 5.69 -27.97 -9.73
N LEU A 750 5.55 -28.99 -8.86
CA LEU A 750 6.54 -29.29 -7.83
C LEU A 750 7.77 -30.05 -8.37
N GLN A 751 7.59 -30.90 -9.38
CA GLN A 751 8.66 -31.78 -9.87
C GLN A 751 9.13 -31.41 -11.28
N GLN A 752 8.19 -31.02 -12.17
CA GLN A 752 8.48 -30.71 -13.57
C GLN A 752 8.77 -29.23 -13.83
N GLY A 753 8.60 -28.35 -12.80
CA GLY A 753 8.92 -26.93 -12.89
C GLY A 753 8.10 -26.15 -13.94
N VAL A 754 6.83 -26.55 -14.20
CA VAL A 754 5.95 -25.86 -15.15
C VAL A 754 5.71 -24.41 -14.74
N PHE A 755 5.71 -24.15 -13.45
CA PHE A 755 5.59 -22.83 -12.84
C PHE A 755 6.49 -22.77 -11.60
N PRO A 756 7.28 -21.71 -11.37
CA PRO A 756 8.27 -21.63 -10.31
C PRO A 756 7.65 -21.34 -8.93
N LEU A 757 6.59 -22.08 -8.58
CA LEU A 757 5.87 -21.88 -7.31
C LEU A 757 6.76 -22.09 -6.08
N PRO A 758 7.56 -23.17 -5.97
CA PRO A 758 8.41 -23.40 -4.81
C PRO A 758 9.39 -22.24 -4.55
N GLU A 759 10.06 -21.76 -5.60
CA GLU A 759 11.04 -20.69 -5.54
C GLU A 759 10.38 -19.34 -5.15
N LEU A 760 9.22 -19.05 -5.72
CA LEU A 760 8.45 -17.85 -5.39
C LEU A 760 7.97 -17.87 -3.92
N LEU A 761 7.57 -19.04 -3.42
CA LEU A 761 7.17 -19.20 -2.02
C LEU A 761 8.36 -19.05 -1.06
N GLN A 762 9.56 -19.56 -1.41
CA GLN A 762 10.78 -19.33 -0.62
C GLN A 762 11.11 -17.83 -0.52
N ILE A 763 11.03 -17.09 -1.64
CA ILE A 763 11.25 -15.63 -1.65
C ILE A 763 10.20 -14.93 -0.78
N ALA A 764 8.93 -15.27 -0.94
CA ALA A 764 7.84 -14.67 -0.17
C ALA A 764 8.00 -14.93 1.34
N GLN A 765 8.35 -16.16 1.72
CA GLN A 765 8.63 -16.56 3.10
C GLN A 765 9.76 -15.74 3.72
N ARG A 766 10.92 -15.70 3.04
CA ARG A 766 12.09 -14.99 3.51
C ARG A 766 11.82 -13.49 3.62
N CYS A 767 11.36 -12.86 2.55
CA CYS A 767 11.09 -11.42 2.54
C CYS A 767 10.02 -11.02 3.57
N GLY A 768 8.97 -11.81 3.72
CA GLY A 768 7.92 -11.56 4.71
C GLY A 768 8.40 -11.73 6.15
N ALA A 769 9.13 -12.81 6.46
CA ALA A 769 9.67 -13.06 7.80
C ALA A 769 10.72 -12.03 8.18
N ASP A 770 11.62 -11.66 7.26
CA ASP A 770 12.63 -10.63 7.46
C ASP A 770 12.02 -9.25 7.73
N ALA A 771 10.98 -8.90 6.99
CA ALA A 771 10.31 -7.62 7.14
C ALA A 771 9.47 -7.54 8.43
N MET A 772 8.80 -8.63 8.83
CA MET A 772 8.04 -8.69 10.09
C MET A 772 8.90 -9.00 11.32
N LYS A 773 10.13 -9.50 11.11
CA LYS A 773 11.03 -10.00 12.20
C LYS A 773 10.38 -11.05 13.10
N ARG A 774 9.47 -11.84 12.53
CA ARG A 774 8.71 -12.90 13.22
C ARG A 774 8.34 -14.00 12.24
N PRO A 775 8.02 -15.21 12.72
CA PRO A 775 7.38 -16.22 11.91
C PRO A 775 6.06 -15.71 11.33
N ILE A 776 5.79 -16.10 10.09
CA ILE A 776 4.64 -15.58 9.32
C ILE A 776 3.84 -16.70 8.67
N GLU A 777 2.60 -16.37 8.37
CA GLU A 777 1.73 -17.13 7.50
C GLU A 777 1.27 -16.23 6.34
N ILE A 778 1.31 -16.78 5.11
CA ILE A 778 0.88 -16.09 3.89
C ILE A 778 -0.16 -16.95 3.19
N GLU A 779 -1.35 -16.39 2.93
CA GLU A 779 -2.35 -16.97 2.04
C GLU A 779 -2.04 -16.54 0.60
N PHE A 780 -2.16 -17.47 -0.35
CA PHE A 780 -1.90 -17.18 -1.75
C PHE A 780 -2.83 -17.96 -2.69
N ALA A 781 -2.94 -17.48 -3.92
CA ALA A 781 -3.57 -18.20 -5.01
C ALA A 781 -2.78 -18.02 -6.31
N CYS A 782 -2.86 -19.00 -7.20
CA CYS A 782 -2.10 -19.01 -8.43
C CYS A 782 -2.98 -19.42 -9.62
N ASN A 783 -2.83 -18.71 -10.74
CA ASN A 783 -3.38 -19.07 -12.02
C ASN A 783 -2.23 -19.45 -12.97
N ILE A 784 -2.31 -20.64 -13.56
CA ILE A 784 -1.35 -21.13 -14.56
C ILE A 784 -2.06 -21.24 -15.89
N ASN A 785 -1.48 -20.68 -16.95
CA ASN A 785 -2.01 -20.74 -18.31
C ASN A 785 -1.44 -21.96 -19.06
N ASP A 786 -2.09 -22.32 -20.18
CA ASP A 786 -1.66 -23.46 -21.02
C ASP A 786 -0.28 -23.25 -21.64
N ASP A 787 0.14 -22.00 -21.84
CA ASP A 787 1.48 -21.62 -22.31
C ASP A 787 2.55 -21.56 -21.19
N ARG A 788 2.23 -22.04 -19.98
CA ARG A 788 3.06 -22.04 -18.78
C ARG A 788 3.35 -20.64 -18.21
N THR A 789 2.74 -19.59 -18.72
CA THR A 789 2.72 -18.30 -18.06
C THR A 789 1.75 -18.34 -16.88
N GLY A 790 1.87 -17.41 -15.94
CA GLY A 790 0.93 -17.38 -14.83
C GLY A 790 1.19 -16.26 -13.83
N SER A 791 0.32 -16.22 -12.84
CA SER A 791 0.39 -15.19 -11.78
C SER A 791 0.22 -15.82 -10.41
N LEU A 792 1.13 -15.47 -9.51
CA LEU A 792 1.00 -15.73 -8.07
C LEU A 792 0.42 -14.49 -7.41
N TYR A 793 -0.68 -14.68 -6.69
CA TYR A 793 -1.32 -13.63 -5.91
C TYR A 793 -1.13 -13.89 -4.42
N LEU A 794 -0.55 -12.94 -3.70
CA LEU A 794 -0.47 -12.97 -2.25
C LEU A 794 -1.72 -12.30 -1.68
N LEU A 795 -2.48 -13.02 -0.85
CA LEU A 795 -3.84 -12.63 -0.43
C LEU A 795 -3.91 -12.07 0.98
N GLN A 796 -3.03 -12.52 1.85
CA GLN A 796 -2.93 -12.09 3.25
C GLN A 796 -1.58 -12.47 3.82
N ILE A 797 -1.05 -11.67 4.73
CA ILE A 797 0.12 -11.98 5.56
C ILE A 797 -0.20 -11.67 7.01
N ARG A 798 0.21 -12.55 7.90
CA ARG A 798 0.05 -12.36 9.34
C ARG A 798 1.19 -12.98 10.12
N PRO A 799 1.53 -12.47 11.31
CA PRO A 799 2.51 -13.11 12.16
C PRO A 799 1.91 -14.38 12.79
N ILE A 800 2.74 -15.39 12.93
CA ILE A 800 2.42 -16.54 13.78
C ILE A 800 2.75 -16.13 15.22
N VAL A 801 1.78 -16.25 16.12
CA VAL A 801 1.94 -15.85 17.52
C VAL A 801 2.61 -16.99 18.28
N ASP A 802 3.77 -16.69 18.84
CA ASP A 802 4.53 -17.63 19.70
C ASP A 802 4.31 -17.25 21.18
N SER A 803 3.80 -18.15 21.99
CA SER A 803 3.57 -17.88 23.42
C SER A 803 4.88 -17.87 24.19
N LYS A 804 5.25 -16.71 24.76
CA LYS A 804 6.51 -16.49 25.50
C LYS A 804 6.45 -16.99 26.94
N GLN A 805 6.05 -18.21 27.22
CA GLN A 805 6.23 -18.78 28.56
C GLN A 805 7.52 -19.61 28.62
N MET A 806 8.39 -19.29 29.55
CA MET A 806 9.67 -19.97 29.70
C MET A 806 9.48 -21.33 30.35
N LEU A 807 9.79 -22.37 29.61
CA LEU A 807 9.95 -23.73 30.15
C LEU A 807 11.39 -23.90 30.64
N ASN A 808 11.56 -24.17 31.93
CA ASN A 808 12.87 -24.40 32.52
C ASN A 808 13.23 -25.91 32.67
N GLU A 809 12.33 -26.80 32.21
CA GLU A 809 12.47 -28.26 32.37
C GLU A 809 12.64 -28.92 31.01
N ASP A 810 13.46 -29.96 30.96
CA ASP A 810 13.61 -30.78 29.75
C ASP A 810 12.49 -31.82 29.70
N VAL A 811 11.42 -31.54 28.95
CA VAL A 811 10.26 -32.42 28.82
C VAL A 811 10.64 -33.79 28.28
N ALA A 812 11.67 -33.87 27.43
CA ALA A 812 12.16 -35.12 26.87
C ALA A 812 12.79 -36.05 27.91
N ALA A 813 13.29 -35.50 29.03
CA ALA A 813 13.95 -36.25 30.09
C ALA A 813 13.00 -36.83 31.16
N ILE A 814 11.70 -36.51 31.08
CA ILE A 814 10.69 -36.97 32.05
C ILE A 814 10.37 -38.44 31.79
N ASP A 815 10.27 -39.23 32.87
CA ASP A 815 9.93 -40.67 32.80
C ASP A 815 8.43 -40.84 32.39
N ASP A 816 8.18 -41.71 31.43
CA ASP A 816 6.85 -42.04 30.93
C ASP A 816 5.87 -42.54 32.00
N SER A 817 6.42 -43.21 33.07
CA SER A 817 5.60 -43.66 34.21
C SER A 817 4.99 -42.53 35.03
N GLN A 818 5.51 -41.29 34.91
CA GLN A 818 4.99 -40.12 35.58
C GLN A 818 3.94 -39.39 34.74
N CYS A 819 3.72 -39.82 33.50
CA CYS A 819 2.83 -39.14 32.55
C CYS A 819 1.47 -39.83 32.42
N ILE A 820 0.38 -39.08 32.49
CA ILE A 820 -0.97 -39.55 32.09
C ILE A 820 -0.97 -39.66 30.55
N LEU A 821 -0.35 -38.71 29.89
CA LEU A 821 -0.19 -38.73 28.45
C LEU A 821 1.11 -38.04 28.05
N ARG A 822 1.68 -38.44 26.92
CA ARG A 822 2.84 -37.83 26.29
C ARG A 822 2.64 -37.67 24.81
N SER A 823 3.13 -36.59 24.25
CA SER A 823 3.13 -36.33 22.82
C SER A 823 4.53 -35.91 22.38
N HIS A 824 4.99 -36.49 21.27
CA HIS A 824 6.20 -36.07 20.54
C HIS A 824 5.85 -35.04 19.42
N ASN A 825 4.60 -34.55 19.43
CA ASN A 825 4.09 -33.52 18.51
C ASN A 825 3.23 -32.53 19.29
N SER A 826 3.87 -31.67 20.06
CA SER A 826 3.22 -30.65 20.86
C SER A 826 3.38 -29.28 20.28
N LEU A 827 2.35 -28.46 20.41
CA LEU A 827 2.33 -27.03 20.15
C LEU A 827 1.91 -26.29 21.40
N GLY A 828 2.47 -25.13 21.57
CA GLY A 828 2.40 -24.40 22.82
C GLY A 828 3.75 -24.46 23.52
N HIS A 829 4.04 -23.51 24.39
CA HIS A 829 5.27 -23.47 25.12
C HIS A 829 5.01 -22.93 26.53
N GLY A 830 5.37 -23.68 27.55
CA GLY A 830 5.18 -23.27 28.93
C GLY A 830 4.64 -24.36 29.84
N ILE A 831 4.22 -23.97 31.04
CA ILE A 831 3.67 -24.83 32.08
C ILE A 831 2.24 -24.37 32.39
N ILE A 832 1.30 -25.33 32.51
CA ILE A 832 -0.05 -25.12 33.05
C ILE A 832 -0.21 -26.08 34.22
N ASP A 833 -0.55 -25.59 35.41
CA ASP A 833 -0.58 -26.36 36.67
C ASP A 833 -1.84 -26.09 37.51
N ASP A 834 -2.92 -25.60 36.90
CA ASP A 834 -4.17 -25.24 37.55
C ASP A 834 -5.37 -26.06 37.09
N ILE A 835 -5.18 -27.12 36.28
CA ILE A 835 -6.26 -27.89 35.67
C ILE A 835 -6.44 -29.25 36.39
N THR A 836 -7.66 -29.56 36.81
CA THR A 836 -8.05 -30.84 37.46
C THR A 836 -8.88 -31.74 36.58
N ASP A 837 -9.44 -31.22 35.49
CA ASP A 837 -10.52 -31.86 34.74
C ASP A 837 -10.07 -32.30 33.35
N ILE A 838 -10.41 -33.54 32.98
CA ILE A 838 -10.21 -34.11 31.65
C ILE A 838 -11.56 -34.48 31.05
N VAL A 839 -11.87 -33.98 29.88
CA VAL A 839 -13.01 -34.36 29.05
C VAL A 839 -12.52 -35.14 27.86
N TYR A 840 -13.00 -36.35 27.65
CA TYR A 840 -12.56 -37.17 26.52
C TYR A 840 -13.69 -37.89 25.81
N VAL A 841 -13.49 -38.08 24.49
CA VAL A 841 -14.42 -38.85 23.64
C VAL A 841 -14.15 -40.31 23.81
N LYS A 842 -15.23 -41.09 24.07
CA LYS A 842 -15.13 -42.55 24.17
C LYS A 842 -14.90 -43.15 22.78
N THR A 843 -13.82 -43.92 22.66
CA THR A 843 -13.36 -44.50 21.39
C THR A 843 -13.45 -46.04 21.43
N ASP A 844 -14.55 -46.56 22.04
CA ASP A 844 -14.82 -47.98 22.04
C ASP A 844 -15.25 -48.52 20.66
N ASP A 845 -15.49 -49.84 20.54
CA ASP A 845 -15.88 -50.50 19.28
C ASP A 845 -17.13 -49.93 18.61
N SER A 846 -17.89 -49.10 19.30
CA SER A 846 -19.11 -48.43 18.82
C SER A 846 -18.84 -47.05 18.22
N PHE A 847 -17.64 -46.50 18.31
CA PHE A 847 -17.29 -45.19 17.77
C PHE A 847 -17.32 -45.20 16.24
N THR A 848 -18.04 -44.24 15.67
CA THR A 848 -18.03 -43.99 14.23
C THR A 848 -17.99 -42.48 13.98
N ALA A 849 -17.28 -42.04 12.95
CA ALA A 849 -17.21 -40.63 12.56
C ALA A 849 -18.58 -39.99 12.27
N ALA A 850 -19.62 -40.81 11.94
CA ALA A 850 -20.98 -40.35 11.77
C ALA A 850 -21.60 -39.73 13.06
N ASN A 851 -21.02 -40.08 14.23
CA ASN A 851 -21.47 -39.61 15.53
C ASN A 851 -20.82 -38.29 15.95
N ASN A 852 -19.83 -37.78 15.20
CA ASN A 852 -19.05 -36.57 15.56
C ASN A 852 -19.91 -35.31 15.78
N TYR A 853 -21.07 -35.23 15.13
CA TYR A 853 -22.02 -34.13 15.38
C TYR A 853 -22.63 -34.18 16.78
N TYR A 854 -22.97 -35.40 17.27
CA TYR A 854 -23.50 -35.57 18.62
C TYR A 854 -22.45 -35.37 19.69
N VAL A 855 -21.20 -35.78 19.39
CA VAL A 855 -20.02 -35.50 20.23
C VAL A 855 -19.84 -33.99 20.41
N ALA A 856 -19.93 -33.22 19.31
CA ALA A 856 -19.79 -31.76 19.35
C ALA A 856 -20.85 -31.11 20.26
N ASN A 857 -22.11 -31.56 20.21
CA ASN A 857 -23.16 -31.03 21.06
C ASN A 857 -22.97 -31.36 22.55
N ASP A 858 -22.50 -32.58 22.86
CA ASP A 858 -22.19 -32.97 24.24
C ASP A 858 -21.03 -32.11 24.80
N ILE A 859 -20.01 -31.82 23.98
CA ILE A 859 -18.88 -31.02 24.41
C ILE A 859 -19.28 -29.55 24.58
N GLU A 860 -20.12 -28.97 23.70
CA GLU A 860 -20.62 -27.62 23.85
C GLU A 860 -21.36 -27.46 25.21
N ARG A 861 -22.18 -28.42 25.55
CA ARG A 861 -22.94 -28.43 26.82
C ARG A 861 -22.01 -28.48 28.02
N LEU A 862 -21.01 -29.35 28.00
CA LEU A 862 -20.00 -29.48 29.07
C LEU A 862 -19.17 -28.21 29.18
N ASN A 863 -18.69 -27.67 28.05
CA ASN A 863 -17.91 -26.42 28.00
C ASN A 863 -18.66 -25.27 28.67
N LYS A 864 -19.96 -25.13 28.42
CA LYS A 864 -20.80 -24.10 29.03
C LYS A 864 -20.76 -24.21 30.57
N SER A 865 -20.82 -25.42 31.16
CA SER A 865 -20.68 -25.58 32.59
C SER A 865 -19.31 -25.12 33.10
N PHE A 866 -18.22 -25.41 32.37
CA PHE A 866 -16.88 -24.97 32.74
C PHE A 866 -16.75 -23.45 32.66
N VAL A 867 -17.33 -22.81 31.64
CA VAL A 867 -17.36 -21.35 31.51
C VAL A 867 -18.13 -20.70 32.67
N ASP A 868 -19.32 -21.24 33.00
CA ASP A 868 -20.15 -20.74 34.08
C ASP A 868 -19.47 -20.89 35.47
N GLU A 869 -18.65 -21.95 35.65
CA GLU A 869 -17.84 -22.18 36.86
C GLU A 869 -16.46 -21.47 36.84
N ASN A 870 -16.11 -20.80 35.74
CA ASN A 870 -14.79 -20.22 35.52
C ASN A 870 -13.64 -21.21 35.72
N LYS A 871 -13.81 -22.42 35.20
CA LYS A 871 -12.85 -23.54 35.25
C LYS A 871 -12.35 -23.91 33.87
N ASN A 872 -11.14 -24.46 33.80
CA ASN A 872 -10.52 -24.99 32.59
C ASN A 872 -10.43 -26.51 32.60
N TYR A 873 -10.29 -27.12 31.42
CA TYR A 873 -10.16 -28.56 31.28
C TYR A 873 -9.23 -28.96 30.14
N ILE A 874 -8.82 -30.24 30.14
CA ILE A 874 -8.09 -30.90 29.04
C ILE A 874 -9.12 -31.59 28.16
N LEU A 875 -9.07 -31.40 26.84
CA LEU A 875 -9.97 -32.04 25.89
C LEU A 875 -9.23 -33.07 25.04
N ILE A 876 -9.72 -34.31 25.03
CA ILE A 876 -9.10 -35.40 24.26
C ILE A 876 -10.16 -36.00 23.32
N GLY A 877 -9.78 -36.17 22.02
CA GLY A 877 -10.68 -36.82 21.08
C GLY A 877 -10.01 -37.30 19.80
N PRO A 878 -10.69 -38.21 19.08
CA PRO A 878 -10.18 -38.75 17.84
C PRO A 878 -10.37 -37.77 16.69
N GLY A 879 -9.35 -37.63 15.86
CA GLY A 879 -9.44 -36.84 14.67
C GLY A 879 -9.27 -35.34 14.90
N ARG A 880 -9.62 -34.54 13.90
CA ARG A 880 -9.47 -33.07 13.92
C ARG A 880 -10.55 -32.39 14.75
N TRP A 881 -10.17 -31.49 15.60
CA TRP A 881 -11.11 -30.54 16.21
C TRP A 881 -11.37 -29.34 15.29
N GLY A 882 -12.63 -28.93 15.18
CA GLY A 882 -13.02 -27.77 14.36
C GLY A 882 -13.12 -28.05 12.86
N SER A 883 -13.16 -29.30 12.45
CA SER A 883 -13.38 -29.66 11.05
C SER A 883 -14.82 -29.48 10.64
N SER A 884 -15.08 -28.76 9.53
CA SER A 884 -16.43 -28.70 8.93
C SER A 884 -16.86 -30.03 8.30
N ASP A 885 -15.93 -30.91 7.97
CA ASP A 885 -16.21 -32.29 7.53
C ASP A 885 -16.19 -33.26 8.71
N HIS A 886 -17.39 -33.73 9.11
CA HIS A 886 -17.57 -34.65 10.22
C HIS A 886 -16.88 -36.01 10.01
N TRP A 887 -16.48 -36.36 8.79
CA TRP A 887 -15.69 -37.55 8.50
C TRP A 887 -14.20 -37.39 8.86
N LEU A 888 -13.71 -36.14 8.90
CA LEU A 888 -12.33 -35.82 9.21
C LEU A 888 -12.11 -35.44 10.67
N GLY A 889 -13.20 -35.16 11.41
CA GLY A 889 -13.07 -34.73 12.79
C GLY A 889 -14.36 -34.27 13.43
N ILE A 890 -14.26 -33.67 14.60
CA ILE A 890 -15.37 -33.21 15.41
C ILE A 890 -15.68 -31.75 15.06
N PRO A 891 -16.93 -31.46 14.60
CA PRO A 891 -17.28 -30.13 14.08
C PRO A 891 -17.61 -29.13 15.20
N VAL A 892 -16.67 -28.84 16.07
CA VAL A 892 -16.78 -27.80 17.10
C VAL A 892 -16.32 -26.45 16.58
N LYS A 893 -16.91 -25.37 17.08
CA LYS A 893 -16.42 -24.00 16.92
C LYS A 893 -15.71 -23.56 18.21
N TRP A 894 -14.91 -22.49 18.15
CA TRP A 894 -14.21 -21.98 19.33
C TRP A 894 -15.11 -21.78 20.57
N PRO A 895 -16.29 -21.15 20.48
CA PRO A 895 -17.17 -21.00 21.65
C PRO A 895 -17.58 -22.31 22.30
N HIS A 896 -17.60 -23.42 21.55
CA HIS A 896 -18.00 -24.74 22.06
C HIS A 896 -16.95 -25.40 22.95
N ILE A 897 -15.69 -24.89 22.93
CA ILE A 897 -14.55 -25.43 23.67
C ILE A 897 -13.67 -24.34 24.30
N SER A 898 -14.20 -23.15 24.49
CA SER A 898 -13.46 -21.97 24.95
C SER A 898 -12.77 -22.14 26.33
N ALA A 899 -13.26 -23.04 27.16
CA ALA A 899 -12.67 -23.36 28.46
C ALA A 899 -11.56 -24.44 28.39
N ALA A 900 -11.36 -25.09 27.24
CA ALA A 900 -10.25 -26.03 27.08
C ALA A 900 -8.91 -25.31 27.02
N LYS A 901 -7.92 -25.73 27.82
CA LYS A 901 -6.56 -25.16 27.84
C LYS A 901 -5.50 -26.07 27.23
N LEU A 902 -5.82 -27.36 27.10
CA LEU A 902 -5.05 -28.33 26.32
C LEU A 902 -6.02 -29.14 25.47
N ILE A 903 -5.75 -29.21 24.18
CA ILE A 903 -6.53 -29.97 23.21
C ILE A 903 -5.65 -31.03 22.60
N ILE A 904 -6.16 -32.25 22.56
CA ILE A 904 -5.42 -33.44 22.12
C ILE A 904 -6.21 -34.12 21.01
N GLU A 905 -5.52 -34.30 19.88
CA GLU A 905 -6.00 -35.10 18.74
C GLU A 905 -5.33 -36.47 18.79
N THR A 906 -6.14 -37.53 18.83
CA THR A 906 -5.65 -38.92 18.82
C THR A 906 -5.98 -39.61 17.51
N SER A 907 -5.06 -40.41 16.98
CA SER A 907 -5.34 -41.30 15.85
C SER A 907 -5.93 -42.61 16.36
N LEU A 908 -6.88 -43.18 15.59
CA LEU A 908 -7.38 -44.53 15.80
C LEU A 908 -6.80 -45.47 14.76
N ALA A 909 -6.74 -46.78 15.07
CA ALA A 909 -6.13 -47.79 14.22
C ALA A 909 -6.63 -47.80 12.75
N ASN A 910 -7.89 -47.36 12.52
CA ASN A 910 -8.53 -47.25 11.22
C ASN A 910 -8.77 -45.82 10.75
N TYR A 911 -8.24 -44.82 11.47
CA TYR A 911 -8.57 -43.43 11.24
C TYR A 911 -7.34 -42.54 11.45
N ARG A 912 -6.51 -42.48 10.37
CA ARG A 912 -5.32 -41.64 10.39
C ARG A 912 -5.67 -40.25 9.86
N ILE A 913 -5.38 -39.22 10.63
CA ILE A 913 -5.76 -37.84 10.29
C ILE A 913 -4.54 -36.95 10.38
N ASP A 914 -4.35 -36.15 9.36
CA ASP A 914 -3.41 -35.03 9.45
C ASP A 914 -3.89 -34.01 10.49
N PRO A 915 -3.00 -33.46 11.32
CA PRO A 915 -3.38 -32.50 12.34
C PRO A 915 -4.09 -31.26 11.80
N SER A 916 -4.93 -30.62 12.62
CA SER A 916 -5.74 -29.43 12.28
C SER A 916 -4.92 -28.17 11.97
N GLN A 917 -3.63 -28.27 11.83
CA GLN A 917 -2.73 -27.16 11.52
C GLN A 917 -3.08 -26.53 10.17
N GLY A 918 -3.24 -25.20 10.15
CA GLY A 918 -3.63 -24.47 8.94
C GLY A 918 -5.05 -23.98 8.89
N THR A 919 -5.88 -24.35 9.85
CA THR A 919 -7.27 -23.91 9.94
C THR A 919 -7.39 -22.63 10.79
N HIS A 920 -8.47 -21.85 10.57
CA HIS A 920 -8.82 -20.72 11.47
C HIS A 920 -9.03 -21.17 12.91
N PHE A 921 -9.59 -22.37 13.08
CA PHE A 921 -9.79 -22.99 14.38
C PHE A 921 -8.45 -23.15 15.11
N PHE A 922 -7.45 -23.73 14.45
CA PHE A 922 -6.12 -23.92 14.98
C PHE A 922 -5.42 -22.62 15.38
N GLN A 923 -5.61 -21.55 14.60
CA GLN A 923 -5.04 -20.25 14.91
C GLN A 923 -5.59 -19.62 16.18
N ASN A 924 -6.90 -19.77 16.38
CA ASN A 924 -7.53 -19.32 17.62
C ASN A 924 -6.93 -20.06 18.83
N LEU A 925 -6.68 -21.38 18.71
CA LEU A 925 -6.06 -22.17 19.78
C LEU A 925 -4.67 -21.64 20.15
N THR A 926 -3.83 -21.41 19.17
CA THR A 926 -2.46 -20.90 19.40
C THR A 926 -2.44 -19.50 19.99
N SER A 927 -3.43 -18.66 19.62
CA SER A 927 -3.54 -17.27 20.08
C SER A 927 -3.95 -17.13 21.54
N PHE A 928 -4.74 -18.09 22.04
CA PHE A 928 -5.20 -18.10 23.44
C PHE A 928 -4.26 -18.85 24.37
N GLY A 929 -3.09 -19.25 23.89
CA GLY A 929 -2.13 -20.03 24.67
C GLY A 929 -2.68 -21.41 25.08
N VAL A 930 -3.58 -21.98 24.26
CA VAL A 930 -4.12 -23.31 24.42
C VAL A 930 -3.09 -24.30 23.89
N GLY A 931 -2.65 -25.22 24.72
CA GLY A 931 -1.79 -26.31 24.31
C GLY A 931 -2.49 -27.21 23.30
N TYR A 932 -1.73 -27.71 22.34
CA TYR A 932 -2.25 -28.61 21.33
C TYR A 932 -1.30 -29.76 21.09
N PHE A 933 -1.77 -30.98 21.34
CA PHE A 933 -1.00 -32.19 21.19
C PHE A 933 -1.61 -33.10 20.14
N THR A 934 -0.74 -33.77 19.40
CA THR A 934 -1.16 -34.84 18.51
C THR A 934 -0.52 -36.14 18.99
N ILE A 935 -1.30 -37.17 19.15
CA ILE A 935 -0.86 -38.49 19.62
C ILE A 935 -1.24 -39.52 18.58
N ASP A 936 -0.23 -40.22 18.02
CA ASP A 936 -0.44 -41.35 17.13
C ASP A 936 0.27 -42.59 17.73
N GLU A 937 -0.48 -43.39 18.38
CA GLU A 937 0.03 -44.62 19.01
C GLU A 937 0.59 -45.63 18.00
N ASN A 938 0.06 -45.63 16.77
CA ASN A 938 0.54 -46.55 15.73
C ASN A 938 1.95 -46.23 15.26
N THR A 939 2.35 -44.94 15.27
CA THR A 939 3.69 -44.49 14.88
C THR A 939 4.61 -44.25 16.07
N LYS A 940 4.16 -44.56 17.30
CA LYS A 940 4.86 -44.31 18.57
C LYS A 940 5.15 -42.82 18.81
N GLN A 941 4.29 -41.98 18.35
CA GLN A 941 4.38 -40.50 18.53
C GLN A 941 3.65 -40.02 19.78
N GLY A 942 3.72 -40.77 20.85
CA GLY A 942 3.11 -40.48 22.14
C GLY A 942 2.14 -41.59 22.58
N PHE A 943 1.52 -41.38 23.73
CA PHE A 943 0.51 -42.29 24.30
C PHE A 943 -0.47 -41.55 25.20
N VAL A 944 -1.63 -42.16 25.42
CA VAL A 944 -2.62 -41.78 26.45
C VAL A 944 -2.85 -43.01 27.33
N GLN A 945 -2.74 -42.85 28.64
CA GLN A 945 -3.08 -43.92 29.57
C GLN A 945 -4.62 -44.04 29.72
N GLN A 946 -5.27 -44.48 28.64
CA GLN A 946 -6.72 -44.52 28.52
C GLN A 946 -7.37 -45.37 29.62
N GLN A 947 -6.76 -46.48 29.96
CA GLN A 947 -7.26 -47.37 30.99
C GLN A 947 -7.40 -46.68 32.35
N ILE A 948 -6.48 -45.84 32.74
CA ILE A 948 -6.55 -45.09 34.01
C ILE A 948 -7.74 -44.12 33.98
N LEU A 949 -7.96 -43.45 32.86
CA LEU A 949 -9.10 -42.51 32.69
C LEU A 949 -10.45 -43.23 32.75
N ASP A 950 -10.51 -44.44 32.18
CA ASP A 950 -11.71 -45.25 32.16
C ASP A 950 -12.03 -45.85 33.55
N GLU A 951 -11.04 -46.13 34.36
CA GLU A 951 -11.17 -46.66 35.74
C GLU A 951 -11.54 -45.55 36.75
N MET A 952 -11.30 -44.28 36.44
CA MET A 952 -11.69 -43.18 37.33
C MET A 952 -13.23 -42.99 37.40
N PRO A 953 -13.77 -42.57 38.54
CA PRO A 953 -15.21 -42.22 38.63
C PRO A 953 -15.51 -41.02 37.73
N ALA A 954 -16.53 -41.17 36.88
CA ALA A 954 -16.98 -40.07 36.04
C ALA A 954 -17.71 -39.01 36.88
N VAL A 955 -17.40 -37.73 36.62
CA VAL A 955 -18.16 -36.58 37.12
C VAL A 955 -19.46 -36.47 36.31
N GLU A 956 -19.33 -36.60 35.00
CA GLU A 956 -20.44 -36.69 34.07
C GLU A 956 -20.09 -37.63 32.92
N GLU A 957 -21.06 -38.40 32.46
CA GLU A 957 -20.87 -39.32 31.34
C GLU A 957 -22.07 -39.30 30.43
N THR A 958 -21.82 -39.16 29.15
CA THR A 958 -22.83 -39.28 28.08
C THR A 958 -22.60 -40.59 27.30
N LYS A 959 -23.40 -40.79 26.25
CA LYS A 959 -23.17 -41.92 25.35
C LYS A 959 -21.78 -41.83 24.66
N TYR A 960 -21.29 -40.60 24.37
CA TYR A 960 -20.10 -40.38 23.53
C TYR A 960 -18.92 -39.75 24.27
N VAL A 961 -19.16 -39.03 25.37
CA VAL A 961 -18.17 -38.22 26.07
C VAL A 961 -18.17 -38.57 27.55
N ARG A 962 -16.98 -38.55 28.14
CA ARG A 962 -16.76 -38.79 29.57
C ARG A 962 -15.91 -37.68 30.17
N HIS A 963 -16.33 -37.17 31.33
CA HIS A 963 -15.65 -36.18 32.14
C HIS A 963 -15.16 -36.81 33.42
N VAL A 964 -13.86 -36.73 33.69
CA VAL A 964 -13.22 -37.19 34.91
C VAL A 964 -12.48 -36.02 35.60
N ARG A 965 -12.41 -36.09 36.95
CA ARG A 965 -11.77 -35.05 37.76
C ARG A 965 -10.74 -35.65 38.70
N PHE A 966 -9.53 -35.11 38.69
CA PHE A 966 -8.47 -35.41 39.60
C PHE A 966 -8.62 -34.63 40.91
N SER A 967 -8.14 -35.19 42.02
CA SER A 967 -8.22 -34.57 43.34
C SER A 967 -7.30 -33.36 43.51
N GLN A 968 -6.24 -33.30 42.70
CA GLN A 968 -5.25 -32.24 42.66
C GLN A 968 -4.96 -31.80 41.22
N PRO A 969 -4.47 -30.56 40.99
CA PRO A 969 -4.16 -30.08 39.63
C PRO A 969 -3.13 -30.98 38.96
N LEU A 970 -3.35 -31.15 37.65
CA LEU A 970 -2.43 -31.79 36.72
C LEU A 970 -1.37 -30.76 36.30
N ARG A 971 -0.17 -31.24 36.01
CA ARG A 971 0.92 -30.41 35.49
C ARG A 971 1.14 -30.70 34.01
N ILE A 972 0.85 -29.71 33.17
CA ILE A 972 0.99 -29.77 31.73
C ILE A 972 2.28 -29.05 31.33
N LEU A 973 3.16 -29.74 30.64
CA LEU A 973 4.45 -29.23 30.16
C LEU A 973 4.43 -29.25 28.63
N MET A 974 4.82 -28.11 28.01
CA MET A 974 4.80 -27.96 26.55
C MET A 974 6.12 -27.36 26.08
N ASP A 975 6.83 -28.06 25.20
CA ASP A 975 8.03 -27.57 24.51
C ASP A 975 7.77 -27.57 22.99
N GLY A 976 7.13 -26.54 22.49
CA GLY A 976 6.82 -26.40 21.06
C GLY A 976 8.06 -26.24 20.16
N LYS A 977 9.25 -26.01 20.72
CA LYS A 977 10.50 -25.94 19.94
C LYS A 977 11.08 -27.33 19.67
N ARG A 978 10.90 -28.23 20.63
CA ARG A 978 11.33 -29.62 20.52
C ARG A 978 10.21 -30.60 20.20
N HIS A 979 8.98 -30.04 20.03
CA HIS A 979 7.77 -30.82 19.78
C HIS A 979 7.39 -31.82 20.90
N GLU A 980 7.90 -31.61 22.10
CA GLU A 980 7.65 -32.49 23.25
C GLU A 980 6.54 -31.89 24.13
N GLY A 981 5.64 -32.76 24.60
CA GLY A 981 4.56 -32.39 25.51
C GLY A 981 4.21 -33.53 26.45
N ALA A 982 3.89 -33.20 27.71
CA ALA A 982 3.53 -34.20 28.73
C ALA A 982 2.46 -33.62 29.66
N VAL A 983 1.55 -34.51 30.12
CA VAL A 983 0.64 -34.22 31.24
C VAL A 983 1.01 -35.20 32.34
N LEU A 984 1.46 -34.64 33.47
CA LEU A 984 1.95 -35.43 34.59
C LEU A 984 0.81 -35.74 35.58
N PHE A 985 0.93 -36.88 36.27
CA PHE A 985 0.10 -37.17 37.44
C PHE A 985 0.31 -36.08 38.51
N PRO A 986 -0.71 -35.81 39.34
CA PRO A 986 -0.56 -34.95 40.49
C PRO A 986 0.60 -35.46 41.38
N GLU A 987 1.41 -34.52 41.91
CA GLU A 987 2.45 -34.90 42.88
C GLU A 987 1.79 -35.58 44.11
N THR A 988 2.12 -36.84 44.36
CA THR A 988 1.75 -37.52 45.58
C THR A 988 2.58 -36.97 46.72
N ASN A 989 1.93 -36.16 47.62
CA ASN A 989 2.56 -35.68 48.84
C ASN A 989 3.00 -36.85 49.74
#